data_a77e83d2fcbf14e9508928e8681ba15a
#
_entry.id   a77e83d2fcbf14e9508928e8681ba15a
#
_cell.length_a   1.000
_cell.length_b   1.000
_cell.length_c   1.000
_cell.angle_alpha   90.00
_cell.angle_beta   90.00
_cell.angle_gamma   90.00
#
_symmetry.space_group_name_H-M   'P 1'
#
loop_
_entity.id
_entity.type
_entity.pdbx_description
1 polymer ?
#
loop_
_entity_poly.entity_id
_entity_poly.type
_entity_poly.pdbx_seq_one_letter_code
_entity_poly.pdbx_strand_id
1 'polypeptide(L)'
;MEKLAGYVEHIIYRNTDNGYTVLNLVSGEDEITCVGIFSTIAEGENIEATGDYTDHPTYGTQFKVVSFEEKAPEDQEAIERYLGSGAIKGIGLAMAARIVRRFKEDTFRIIEEEPERLVEVKGISERKAMEIASQVNEKRDLRQAMIFLQQFGITMNLAVKIYNKYGQEVYGILKENPYRLADDIEGVGFRTADDIAAKAGIRTDSDFRVRSGILYTLLQASGEGHTFLPQEELTAKTSELLGIDKDIIEKNYMDLSIDRKIIMKQSGEQTQIYSASFYYMEANTATMLRELDIAYDVADAEIEQRINNIEKQTGMQLDEHQVQAVKEAVRNGLLVITGGPGTGKTTTINTIIRYFEMEGMDIFLAAPTGRAAKRMSETTGFEARTIHRMLELNGGMEGSAGFERNETNPLETDLVIIDEMSMVDITLMNSLLKAIAPGTRLILVGDINQLPSVGPGSVLKDIIQSEALNVVMLTKIFRQASTSDIIVNAHKINRGEEVSLDNKSMDFFFLKRYEADIIINVVLQLVKQKLPKFVDATPYDIQVLTPMRKGLLGVERLNGILQQYLNPPDKSKREKEHGDMVFREGDKVMQTKNNYQLEWEIRTKFGLTVDKGMGIFNGDMGIITEINDFAETMTVEFDEGRKVEYSYKLLDELELAYAITIHKSQGSEYPAVVIPLLSGPSMLMNRNLLYTAVTRARKCVTLVGNDATFNQMIQNTSQQKRYSGLCDRIRESVL
;
A
#
# COMPACT_ATOMS: atom_id res chain seq x y z
N MET A 1 -10.01 -31.02 21.28
CA MET A 1 -8.72 -31.31 20.59
C MET A 1 -8.42 -32.78 20.78
N GLU A 2 -8.37 -33.51 19.73
CA GLU A 2 -8.06 -34.94 19.68
C GLU A 2 -6.62 -35.14 19.24
N LYS A 3 -6.05 -36.30 19.58
CA LYS A 3 -4.70 -36.69 19.15
C LYS A 3 -4.81 -37.78 18.11
N LEU A 4 -4.09 -37.61 17.01
CA LEU A 4 -4.05 -38.54 15.89
C LEU A 4 -2.58 -38.89 15.63
N ALA A 5 -2.23 -40.18 15.79
CA ALA A 5 -0.87 -40.66 15.52
C ALA A 5 -0.86 -41.53 14.29
N GLY A 6 0.08 -41.33 13.40
CA GLY A 6 0.18 -42.08 12.16
C GLY A 6 1.39 -41.66 11.33
N TYR A 7 1.53 -42.22 10.15
CA TYR A 7 2.55 -41.78 9.19
C TYR A 7 1.94 -41.06 7.99
N VAL A 8 2.67 -40.12 7.45
CA VAL A 8 2.27 -39.37 6.25
C VAL A 8 2.43 -40.24 5.03
N GLU A 9 1.34 -40.60 4.39
CA GLU A 9 1.37 -41.44 3.21
C GLU A 9 1.63 -40.60 1.96
N HIS A 10 0.90 -39.51 1.80
CA HIS A 10 1.04 -38.64 0.63
C HIS A 10 0.77 -37.19 0.98
N ILE A 11 1.52 -36.27 0.34
CA ILE A 11 1.31 -34.82 0.44
C ILE A 11 0.54 -34.38 -0.81
N ILE A 12 -0.75 -34.09 -0.63
CA ILE A 12 -1.64 -33.67 -1.72
C ILE A 12 -1.31 -32.27 -2.21
N TYR A 13 -1.05 -31.35 -1.27
CA TYR A 13 -0.75 -29.97 -1.57
C TYR A 13 0.17 -29.36 -0.51
N ARG A 14 1.13 -28.55 -0.95
CA ARG A 14 1.98 -27.75 -0.05
C ARG A 14 2.20 -26.37 -0.59
N ASN A 15 1.94 -25.39 0.23
CA ASN A 15 2.37 -24.00 -0.01
C ASN A 15 3.73 -23.78 0.68
N THR A 16 4.77 -23.57 -0.13
CA THR A 16 6.15 -23.41 0.35
C THR A 16 6.38 -22.09 1.11
N ASP A 17 5.52 -21.07 0.88
CA ASP A 17 5.71 -19.75 1.47
C ASP A 17 5.19 -19.67 2.90
N ASN A 18 4.09 -20.39 3.21
CA ASN A 18 3.45 -20.35 4.51
C ASN A 18 3.39 -21.70 5.23
N GLY A 19 3.92 -22.77 4.61
CA GLY A 19 3.93 -24.12 5.17
C GLY A 19 2.57 -24.80 5.24
N TYR A 20 1.50 -24.20 4.70
CA TYR A 20 0.19 -24.84 4.67
C TYR A 20 0.22 -26.08 3.80
N THR A 21 -0.16 -27.22 4.38
CA THR A 21 -0.06 -28.53 3.73
C THR A 21 -1.37 -29.29 3.93
N VAL A 22 -1.80 -29.96 2.87
CA VAL A 22 -2.86 -30.97 2.86
C VAL A 22 -2.18 -32.30 2.64
N LEU A 23 -2.32 -33.22 3.56
CA LEU A 23 -1.68 -34.52 3.50
C LEU A 23 -2.63 -35.64 3.94
N ASN A 24 -2.36 -36.84 3.52
CA ASN A 24 -3.03 -38.06 4.00
C ASN A 24 -2.15 -38.72 5.08
N LEU A 25 -2.76 -38.92 6.25
CA LEU A 25 -2.16 -39.58 7.40
C LEU A 25 -2.80 -40.95 7.55
N VAL A 26 -2.00 -42.00 7.57
CA VAL A 26 -2.46 -43.34 7.89
C VAL A 26 -2.30 -43.61 9.38
N SER A 27 -3.42 -43.77 10.06
CA SER A 27 -3.51 -44.08 11.49
C SER A 27 -4.19 -45.46 11.68
N GLY A 28 -3.40 -46.48 11.93
CA GLY A 28 -3.90 -47.88 11.95
C GLY A 28 -4.33 -48.35 10.56
N GLU A 29 -5.61 -48.62 10.38
CA GLU A 29 -6.20 -49.03 9.09
C GLU A 29 -6.88 -47.85 8.37
N ASP A 30 -7.00 -46.70 8.99
CA ASP A 30 -7.70 -45.55 8.48
C ASP A 30 -6.76 -44.53 7.82
N GLU A 31 -7.16 -44.05 6.64
CA GLU A 31 -6.50 -42.93 5.94
C GLU A 31 -7.29 -41.65 6.19
N ILE A 32 -6.66 -40.66 6.81
CA ILE A 32 -7.30 -39.43 7.26
C ILE A 32 -6.62 -38.24 6.57
N THR A 33 -7.42 -37.42 5.89
CA THR A 33 -6.91 -36.18 5.32
C THR A 33 -6.68 -35.15 6.42
N CYS A 34 -5.44 -34.75 6.61
CA CYS A 34 -5.01 -33.73 7.57
C CYS A 34 -4.70 -32.42 6.86
N VAL A 35 -5.13 -31.30 7.45
CA VAL A 35 -4.88 -29.95 6.96
C VAL A 35 -4.31 -29.09 8.05
N GLY A 36 -3.24 -28.36 7.76
CA GLY A 36 -2.58 -27.51 8.74
C GLY A 36 -1.28 -26.91 8.24
N ILE A 37 -0.56 -26.26 9.15
CA ILE A 37 0.77 -25.71 8.85
C ILE A 37 1.82 -26.75 9.27
N PHE A 38 2.49 -27.31 8.27
CA PHE A 38 3.54 -28.29 8.45
C PHE A 38 4.82 -27.79 7.76
N SER A 39 5.73 -27.26 8.53
CA SER A 39 6.91 -26.58 7.98
C SER A 39 7.97 -27.50 7.42
N THR A 40 8.03 -28.75 7.92
CA THR A 40 9.14 -29.68 7.61
C THR A 40 8.70 -31.09 7.24
N ILE A 41 7.41 -31.34 7.25
CA ILE A 41 6.88 -32.70 7.08
C ILE A 41 7.17 -33.27 5.69
N ALA A 42 7.54 -34.53 5.62
CA ALA A 42 7.73 -35.29 4.39
C ALA A 42 6.88 -36.58 4.39
N GLU A 43 6.66 -37.11 3.19
CA GLU A 43 6.01 -38.43 3.06
C GLU A 43 6.87 -39.49 3.78
N GLY A 44 6.20 -40.42 4.45
CA GLY A 44 6.85 -41.44 5.26
C GLY A 44 7.19 -41.06 6.70
N GLU A 45 7.04 -39.82 7.11
CA GLU A 45 7.28 -39.37 8.48
C GLU A 45 6.14 -39.79 9.41
N ASN A 46 6.51 -40.25 10.63
CA ASN A 46 5.55 -40.53 11.70
C ASN A 46 5.30 -39.26 12.51
N ILE A 47 4.02 -38.95 12.71
CA ILE A 47 3.63 -37.77 13.50
C ILE A 47 2.55 -38.11 14.53
N GLU A 48 2.51 -37.35 15.60
CA GLU A 48 1.35 -37.23 16.50
C GLU A 48 0.77 -35.83 16.32
N ALA A 49 -0.34 -35.73 15.62
CA ALA A 49 -1.03 -34.47 15.35
C ALA A 49 -2.12 -34.25 16.41
N THR A 50 -2.24 -33.00 16.88
CA THR A 50 -3.31 -32.56 17.78
C THR A 50 -4.21 -31.55 17.02
N GLY A 51 -5.52 -31.80 17.01
CA GLY A 51 -6.45 -30.98 16.26
C GLY A 51 -7.90 -31.36 16.50
N ASP A 52 -8.76 -30.96 15.59
CA ASP A 52 -10.18 -31.28 15.61
C ASP A 52 -10.66 -31.65 14.19
N TYR A 53 -11.64 -32.56 14.10
CA TYR A 53 -12.28 -32.87 12.84
C TYR A 53 -13.16 -31.74 12.37
N THR A 54 -13.05 -31.40 11.09
CA THR A 54 -13.87 -30.39 10.44
C THR A 54 -14.39 -30.91 9.11
N ASP A 55 -15.64 -30.60 8.78
CA ASP A 55 -16.23 -31.01 7.50
C ASP A 55 -15.97 -29.92 6.46
N HIS A 56 -15.23 -30.29 5.41
CA HIS A 56 -15.03 -29.41 4.25
C HIS A 56 -16.10 -29.69 3.21
N PRO A 57 -16.82 -28.65 2.71
CA PRO A 57 -17.97 -28.86 1.81
C PRO A 57 -17.67 -29.66 0.53
N THR A 58 -16.43 -29.55 0.02
CA THR A 58 -15.99 -30.17 -1.24
C THR A 58 -15.17 -31.44 -1.02
N TYR A 59 -14.39 -31.51 0.07
CA TYR A 59 -13.39 -32.55 0.30
C TYR A 59 -13.74 -33.49 1.48
N GLY A 60 -14.94 -33.35 2.05
CA GLY A 60 -15.41 -34.20 3.16
C GLY A 60 -14.74 -33.87 4.50
N THR A 61 -14.80 -34.83 5.42
CA THR A 61 -14.28 -34.71 6.76
C THR A 61 -12.74 -34.66 6.74
N GLN A 62 -12.15 -33.64 7.33
CA GLN A 62 -10.70 -33.44 7.42
C GLN A 62 -10.31 -33.22 8.87
N PHE A 63 -9.10 -33.62 9.24
CA PHE A 63 -8.52 -33.33 10.55
C PHE A 63 -7.70 -32.05 10.48
N LYS A 64 -8.20 -30.97 11.10
CA LYS A 64 -7.52 -29.67 11.17
C LYS A 64 -6.49 -29.70 12.28
N VAL A 65 -5.23 -29.76 11.89
CA VAL A 65 -4.09 -29.85 12.79
C VAL A 65 -3.75 -28.46 13.35
N VAL A 66 -3.69 -28.37 14.67
CA VAL A 66 -3.28 -27.16 15.40
C VAL A 66 -1.79 -27.23 15.75
N SER A 67 -1.33 -28.44 16.15
CA SER A 67 0.09 -28.71 16.44
C SER A 67 0.40 -30.18 16.12
N PHE A 68 1.66 -30.44 15.82
CA PHE A 68 2.12 -31.80 15.59
C PHE A 68 3.51 -32.02 16.18
N GLU A 69 3.82 -33.24 16.55
CA GLU A 69 5.13 -33.70 16.96
C GLU A 69 5.57 -34.84 16.02
N GLU A 70 6.74 -34.70 15.44
CA GLU A 70 7.33 -35.80 14.66
C GLU A 70 7.90 -36.83 15.64
N LYS A 71 7.53 -38.08 15.41
CA LYS A 71 8.08 -39.23 16.15
C LYS A 71 9.18 -39.90 15.33
N ALA A 72 10.31 -40.13 15.97
CA ALA A 72 11.35 -40.94 15.32
C ALA A 72 10.78 -42.32 14.93
N PRO A 73 11.11 -42.82 13.75
CA PRO A 73 10.70 -44.18 13.38
C PRO A 73 11.29 -45.18 14.33
N GLU A 74 10.44 -45.93 15.01
CA GLU A 74 10.86 -46.87 16.09
C GLU A 74 11.17 -48.28 15.55
N ASP A 75 10.75 -48.60 14.32
CA ASP A 75 10.97 -49.91 13.70
C ASP A 75 11.62 -49.84 12.32
N GLN A 76 12.11 -50.96 11.85
CA GLN A 76 12.86 -51.04 10.58
C GLN A 76 12.00 -50.69 9.37
N GLU A 77 10.68 -51.00 9.39
CA GLU A 77 9.77 -50.69 8.30
C GLU A 77 9.51 -49.17 8.21
N ALA A 78 9.37 -48.52 9.34
CA ALA A 78 9.19 -47.08 9.40
C ALA A 78 10.46 -46.32 8.93
N ILE A 79 11.66 -46.81 9.30
CA ILE A 79 12.93 -46.23 8.83
C ILE A 79 13.06 -46.42 7.30
N GLU A 80 12.73 -47.60 6.79
CA GLU A 80 12.79 -47.89 5.35
C GLU A 80 11.83 -47.00 4.57
N ARG A 81 10.61 -46.83 5.07
CA ARG A 81 9.58 -45.97 4.48
C ARG A 81 10.01 -44.52 4.43
N TYR A 82 10.51 -43.99 5.54
CA TYR A 82 11.00 -42.63 5.62
C TYR A 82 12.15 -42.36 4.63
N LEU A 83 13.14 -43.22 4.60
CA LEU A 83 14.28 -43.06 3.67
C LEU A 83 13.86 -43.22 2.21
N GLY A 84 12.87 -44.06 1.94
CA GLY A 84 12.38 -44.37 0.58
C GLY A 84 11.35 -43.40 0.03
N SER A 85 10.75 -42.55 0.87
CA SER A 85 9.67 -41.63 0.53
C SER A 85 10.05 -40.47 -0.42
N GLY A 86 11.36 -40.23 -0.60
CA GLY A 86 11.87 -39.04 -1.30
C GLY A 86 12.23 -37.89 -0.37
N ALA A 87 12.00 -38.03 0.94
CA ALA A 87 12.41 -37.06 1.96
C ALA A 87 13.90 -36.70 1.91
N ILE A 88 14.71 -37.66 1.44
CA ILE A 88 16.15 -37.49 1.22
C ILE A 88 16.46 -37.72 -0.25
N LYS A 89 16.88 -36.66 -0.94
CA LYS A 89 17.20 -36.73 -2.37
C LYS A 89 18.29 -37.78 -2.65
N GLY A 90 18.03 -38.65 -3.58
CA GLY A 90 19.00 -39.67 -3.98
C GLY A 90 18.85 -41.03 -3.29
N ILE A 91 17.90 -41.19 -2.34
CA ILE A 91 17.51 -42.47 -1.78
C ILE A 91 16.11 -42.80 -2.33
N GLY A 92 16.01 -43.84 -3.14
CA GLY A 92 14.75 -44.41 -3.55
C GLY A 92 14.44 -45.68 -2.73
N LEU A 93 13.22 -46.23 -2.83
CA LEU A 93 12.73 -47.40 -2.08
C LEU A 93 13.74 -48.56 -2.06
N ALA A 94 14.30 -48.93 -3.22
CA ALA A 94 15.25 -50.05 -3.29
C ALA A 94 16.60 -49.75 -2.58
N MET A 95 16.96 -48.50 -2.43
CA MET A 95 18.18 -48.10 -1.72
C MET A 95 17.91 -48.02 -0.22
N ALA A 96 16.78 -47.45 0.19
CA ALA A 96 16.30 -47.44 1.56
C ALA A 96 16.27 -48.86 2.16
N ALA A 97 15.66 -49.80 1.45
CA ALA A 97 15.64 -51.23 1.86
C ALA A 97 17.03 -51.83 2.06
N ARG A 98 18.01 -51.49 1.22
CA ARG A 98 19.39 -51.95 1.36
C ARG A 98 20.13 -51.33 2.54
N ILE A 99 19.91 -50.05 2.80
CA ILE A 99 20.48 -49.32 3.93
C ILE A 99 19.96 -49.90 5.26
N VAL A 100 18.62 -50.03 5.39
CA VAL A 100 17.98 -50.52 6.59
C VAL A 100 18.31 -52.00 6.84
N ARG A 101 18.38 -52.83 5.78
CA ARG A 101 18.80 -54.23 5.91
C ARG A 101 20.23 -54.34 6.45
N ARG A 102 21.13 -53.41 6.11
CA ARG A 102 22.52 -53.41 6.55
C ARG A 102 22.66 -52.93 7.99
N PHE A 103 22.01 -51.79 8.33
CA PHE A 103 22.22 -51.09 9.59
C PHE A 103 21.07 -51.22 10.59
N LYS A 104 19.94 -51.74 10.18
CA LYS A 104 18.73 -51.98 11.01
C LYS A 104 18.34 -50.71 11.79
N GLU A 105 18.14 -50.83 13.09
CA GLU A 105 17.77 -49.73 14.01
C GLU A 105 18.86 -48.66 14.18
N ASP A 106 20.12 -48.99 13.89
CA ASP A 106 21.25 -48.04 13.92
C ASP A 106 21.30 -47.14 12.66
N THR A 107 20.41 -47.28 11.73
CA THR A 107 20.47 -46.59 10.42
C THR A 107 20.63 -45.08 10.56
N PHE A 108 19.81 -44.40 11.38
CA PHE A 108 19.94 -42.96 11.57
C PHE A 108 21.24 -42.58 12.30
N ARG A 109 21.63 -43.30 13.31
CA ARG A 109 22.90 -43.07 14.01
C ARG A 109 24.08 -43.17 13.04
N ILE A 110 24.07 -44.16 12.15
CA ILE A 110 25.13 -44.33 11.13
C ILE A 110 25.11 -43.16 10.13
N ILE A 111 23.93 -42.73 9.70
CA ILE A 111 23.82 -41.58 8.77
C ILE A 111 24.35 -40.30 9.43
N GLU A 112 24.07 -40.07 10.71
CA GLU A 112 24.44 -38.86 11.43
C GLU A 112 25.88 -38.85 11.92
N GLU A 113 26.35 -39.94 12.52
CA GLU A 113 27.63 -40.01 13.25
C GLU A 113 28.75 -40.69 12.45
N GLU A 114 28.41 -41.65 11.59
CA GLU A 114 29.35 -42.48 10.83
C GLU A 114 29.02 -42.58 9.35
N PRO A 115 28.76 -41.45 8.61
CA PRO A 115 28.26 -41.45 7.25
C PRO A 115 29.15 -42.21 6.26
N GLU A 116 30.45 -42.29 6.51
CA GLU A 116 31.39 -43.06 5.68
C GLU A 116 31.03 -44.53 5.62
N ARG A 117 30.34 -45.09 6.62
CA ARG A 117 29.89 -46.47 6.61
C ARG A 117 28.75 -46.76 5.63
N LEU A 118 28.06 -45.73 5.17
CA LEU A 118 27.03 -45.89 4.14
C LEU A 118 27.61 -46.49 2.82
N VAL A 119 28.92 -46.33 2.58
CA VAL A 119 29.63 -46.94 1.46
C VAL A 119 29.58 -48.47 1.50
N GLU A 120 29.39 -49.08 2.69
CA GLU A 120 29.19 -50.53 2.83
C GLU A 120 27.94 -50.99 2.04
N VAL A 121 27.02 -50.09 1.69
CA VAL A 121 25.82 -50.39 0.95
C VAL A 121 26.06 -50.25 -0.56
N LYS A 122 25.85 -51.32 -1.30
CA LYS A 122 26.10 -51.32 -2.75
C LYS A 122 25.29 -50.21 -3.46
N GLY A 123 25.99 -49.30 -4.13
CA GLY A 123 25.40 -48.19 -4.89
C GLY A 123 25.47 -46.83 -4.17
N ILE A 124 26.12 -46.75 -3.03
CA ILE A 124 26.45 -45.51 -2.33
C ILE A 124 27.94 -45.24 -2.45
N SER A 125 28.33 -44.14 -3.07
CA SER A 125 29.68 -43.62 -3.08
C SER A 125 29.94 -42.73 -1.86
N GLU A 126 31.20 -42.45 -1.51
CA GLU A 126 31.57 -41.53 -0.42
C GLU A 126 30.89 -40.18 -0.56
N ARG A 127 30.90 -39.62 -1.77
CA ARG A 127 30.21 -38.34 -2.07
C ARG A 127 28.71 -38.43 -1.76
N LYS A 128 28.05 -39.50 -2.21
CA LYS A 128 26.63 -39.71 -1.96
C LYS A 128 26.32 -39.94 -0.48
N ALA A 129 27.20 -40.64 0.25
CA ALA A 129 27.09 -40.81 1.69
C ALA A 129 27.09 -39.47 2.43
N MET A 130 28.02 -38.58 2.06
CA MET A 130 28.07 -37.22 2.63
C MET A 130 26.91 -36.33 2.26
N GLU A 131 26.40 -36.44 1.01
CA GLU A 131 25.18 -35.73 0.58
C GLU A 131 23.94 -36.18 1.38
N ILE A 132 23.79 -37.45 1.68
CA ILE A 132 22.72 -38.01 2.51
C ILE A 132 22.83 -37.49 3.95
N ALA A 133 24.03 -37.58 4.54
CA ALA A 133 24.27 -37.11 5.89
C ALA A 133 24.00 -35.59 6.04
N SER A 134 24.44 -34.82 5.07
CA SER A 134 24.19 -33.36 5.04
C SER A 134 22.66 -33.03 5.05
N GLN A 135 21.85 -33.72 4.26
CA GLN A 135 20.41 -33.49 4.22
C GLN A 135 19.71 -33.89 5.53
N VAL A 136 20.12 -34.99 6.16
CA VAL A 136 19.55 -35.42 7.45
C VAL A 136 19.93 -34.43 8.56
N ASN A 137 21.20 -34.00 8.62
CA ASN A 137 21.65 -33.02 9.58
C ASN A 137 20.99 -31.67 9.41
N GLU A 138 20.81 -31.18 8.18
CA GLU A 138 20.12 -29.90 7.87
C GLU A 138 18.67 -29.91 8.39
N LYS A 139 17.94 -30.99 8.19
CA LYS A 139 16.58 -31.15 8.72
C LYS A 139 16.54 -31.14 10.24
N ARG A 140 17.48 -31.83 10.88
CA ARG A 140 17.62 -31.85 12.35
C ARG A 140 17.91 -30.46 12.90
N ASP A 141 18.87 -29.76 12.30
CA ASP A 141 19.31 -28.44 12.73
C ASP A 141 18.18 -27.40 12.56
N LEU A 142 17.44 -27.46 11.46
CA LEU A 142 16.23 -26.63 11.25
C LEU A 142 15.21 -26.89 12.37
N ARG A 143 14.92 -28.14 12.70
CA ARG A 143 13.97 -28.49 13.77
C ARG A 143 14.41 -27.95 15.13
N GLN A 144 15.69 -28.11 15.48
CA GLN A 144 16.24 -27.57 16.73
C GLN A 144 16.15 -26.05 16.79
N ALA A 145 16.45 -25.37 15.67
CA ALA A 145 16.31 -23.92 15.59
C ALA A 145 14.86 -23.47 15.73
N MET A 146 13.91 -24.19 15.16
CA MET A 146 12.47 -23.88 15.29
C MET A 146 11.98 -24.01 16.73
N ILE A 147 12.36 -25.09 17.42
CA ILE A 147 12.03 -25.28 18.85
C ILE A 147 12.64 -24.15 19.70
N PHE A 148 13.88 -23.79 19.42
CA PHE A 148 14.56 -22.67 20.08
C PHE A 148 13.83 -21.35 19.84
N LEU A 149 13.47 -21.03 18.60
CA LEU A 149 12.77 -19.80 18.22
C LEU A 149 11.38 -19.69 18.85
N GLN A 150 10.67 -20.80 18.99
CA GLN A 150 9.35 -20.83 19.65
C GLN A 150 9.42 -20.41 21.13
N GLN A 151 10.51 -20.65 21.83
CA GLN A 151 10.70 -20.20 23.22
C GLN A 151 10.61 -18.67 23.35
N PHE A 152 10.94 -17.94 22.28
CA PHE A 152 10.82 -16.48 22.18
C PHE A 152 9.47 -16.01 21.64
N GLY A 153 8.51 -16.93 21.41
CA GLY A 153 7.17 -16.63 20.90
C GLY A 153 7.15 -16.34 19.39
N ILE A 154 8.18 -16.78 18.67
CA ILE A 154 8.26 -16.66 17.21
C ILE A 154 7.37 -17.74 16.59
N THR A 155 6.50 -17.33 15.67
CA THR A 155 5.61 -18.27 14.96
C THR A 155 6.42 -19.16 14.02
N MET A 156 5.89 -20.35 13.71
CA MET A 156 6.55 -21.33 12.87
C MET A 156 6.95 -20.76 11.49
N ASN A 157 6.06 -20.04 10.81
CA ASN A 157 6.35 -19.43 9.52
C ASN A 157 7.51 -18.42 9.60
N LEU A 158 7.54 -17.63 10.64
CA LEU A 158 8.60 -16.66 10.85
C LEU A 158 9.91 -17.35 11.22
N ALA A 159 9.86 -18.43 12.01
CA ALA A 159 11.02 -19.22 12.38
C ALA A 159 11.71 -19.84 11.15
N VAL A 160 10.93 -20.34 10.17
CA VAL A 160 11.47 -20.85 8.90
C VAL A 160 12.18 -19.74 8.11
N LYS A 161 11.56 -18.56 7.98
CA LYS A 161 12.18 -17.41 7.29
C LYS A 161 13.50 -16.99 7.95
N ILE A 162 13.51 -16.93 9.28
CA ILE A 162 14.71 -16.57 10.07
C ILE A 162 15.81 -17.60 9.86
N TYR A 163 15.49 -18.89 9.95
CA TYR A 163 16.48 -19.94 9.77
C TYR A 163 17.01 -19.99 8.32
N ASN A 164 16.16 -19.82 7.32
CA ASN A 164 16.58 -19.75 5.92
C ASN A 164 17.55 -18.59 5.65
N LYS A 165 17.40 -17.49 6.38
CA LYS A 165 18.29 -16.32 6.26
C LYS A 165 19.63 -16.50 6.98
N TYR A 166 19.61 -17.02 8.20
CA TYR A 166 20.78 -17.01 9.10
C TYR A 166 21.37 -18.40 9.38
N GLY A 167 20.65 -19.47 9.06
CA GLY A 167 21.06 -20.82 9.42
C GLY A 167 21.34 -20.96 10.93
N GLN A 168 22.48 -21.55 11.26
CA GLN A 168 22.92 -21.73 12.67
C GLN A 168 23.31 -20.43 13.36
N GLU A 169 23.60 -19.34 12.64
CA GLU A 169 23.95 -18.06 13.27
C GLU A 169 22.78 -17.47 14.08
N VAL A 170 21.54 -17.95 13.86
CA VAL A 170 20.34 -17.50 14.59
C VAL A 170 20.49 -17.54 16.11
N TYR A 171 21.19 -18.54 16.64
CA TYR A 171 21.42 -18.68 18.10
C TYR A 171 22.26 -17.52 18.65
N GLY A 172 23.29 -17.11 17.90
CA GLY A 172 24.12 -15.95 18.24
C GLY A 172 23.36 -14.64 18.12
N ILE A 173 22.66 -14.46 17.01
CA ILE A 173 21.90 -13.23 16.73
C ILE A 173 20.87 -12.97 17.83
N LEU A 174 20.10 -13.97 18.25
CA LEU A 174 19.08 -13.78 19.29
C LEU A 174 19.68 -13.44 20.66
N LYS A 175 20.88 -13.95 20.97
CA LYS A 175 21.55 -13.67 22.23
C LYS A 175 22.28 -12.34 22.26
N GLU A 176 22.82 -11.90 21.11
CA GLU A 176 23.65 -10.71 21.02
C GLU A 176 22.85 -9.49 20.55
N ASN A 177 22.13 -9.61 19.43
CA ASN A 177 21.40 -8.51 18.81
C ASN A 177 20.13 -8.97 18.05
N PRO A 178 19.03 -9.26 18.76
CA PRO A 178 17.77 -9.68 18.11
C PRO A 178 17.16 -8.60 17.20
N TYR A 179 17.58 -7.34 17.30
CA TYR A 179 17.07 -6.26 16.46
C TYR A 179 17.49 -6.38 14.98
N ARG A 180 18.53 -7.18 14.69
CA ARG A 180 18.88 -7.55 13.32
C ARG A 180 17.72 -8.23 12.59
N LEU A 181 16.83 -8.92 13.31
CA LEU A 181 15.63 -9.51 12.71
C LEU A 181 14.72 -8.45 12.07
N ALA A 182 14.64 -7.25 12.68
CA ALA A 182 13.84 -6.16 12.13
C ALA A 182 14.47 -5.50 10.89
N ASP A 183 15.80 -5.56 10.78
CA ASP A 183 16.54 -5.04 9.61
C ASP A 183 16.51 -6.01 8.42
N ASP A 184 16.56 -7.33 8.68
CA ASP A 184 16.90 -8.34 7.68
C ASP A 184 15.71 -9.25 7.29
N ILE A 185 14.62 -9.29 8.08
CA ILE A 185 13.48 -10.21 7.86
C ILE A 185 12.20 -9.44 7.60
N GLU A 186 11.66 -9.58 6.42
CA GLU A 186 10.39 -8.98 6.06
C GLU A 186 9.24 -9.51 6.94
N GLY A 187 8.46 -8.60 7.50
CA GLY A 187 7.38 -8.90 8.44
C GLY A 187 7.78 -8.86 9.91
N VAL A 188 9.07 -8.65 10.24
CA VAL A 188 9.53 -8.38 11.60
C VAL A 188 9.75 -6.88 11.78
N GLY A 189 8.86 -6.23 12.53
CA GLY A 189 9.04 -4.83 12.92
C GLY A 189 9.79 -4.68 14.25
N PHE A 190 10.17 -3.44 14.59
CA PHE A 190 10.83 -3.12 15.86
C PHE A 190 10.11 -3.72 17.09
N ARG A 191 8.79 -3.62 17.19
CA ARG A 191 8.02 -4.14 18.32
C ARG A 191 8.19 -5.65 18.50
N THR A 192 8.11 -6.40 17.40
CA THR A 192 8.33 -7.85 17.43
C THR A 192 9.76 -8.19 17.87
N ALA A 193 10.75 -7.46 17.35
CA ALA A 193 12.15 -7.64 17.75
C ALA A 193 12.38 -7.25 19.22
N ASP A 194 11.72 -6.21 19.71
CA ASP A 194 11.79 -5.75 21.12
C ASP A 194 11.16 -6.78 22.07
N ASP A 195 10.02 -7.38 21.70
CA ASP A 195 9.41 -8.48 22.46
C ASP A 195 10.31 -9.72 22.52
N ILE A 196 10.97 -10.06 21.41
CA ILE A 196 11.95 -11.16 21.35
C ILE A 196 13.16 -10.83 22.22
N ALA A 197 13.69 -9.61 22.12
CA ALA A 197 14.83 -9.13 22.90
C ALA A 197 14.57 -9.17 24.41
N ALA A 198 13.37 -8.76 24.83
CA ALA A 198 12.94 -8.83 26.23
C ALA A 198 12.92 -10.27 26.73
N LYS A 199 12.42 -11.22 25.95
CA LYS A 199 12.44 -12.67 26.30
C LYS A 199 13.85 -13.25 26.27
N ALA A 200 14.74 -12.74 25.42
CA ALA A 200 16.14 -13.12 25.37
C ALA A 200 16.97 -12.51 26.50
N GLY A 201 16.38 -11.64 27.35
CA GLY A 201 17.06 -11.02 28.48
C GLY A 201 18.01 -9.88 28.09
N ILE A 202 17.79 -9.26 26.91
CA ILE A 202 18.54 -8.08 26.48
C ILE A 202 18.16 -6.89 27.36
N ARG A 203 19.16 -6.13 27.78
CA ARG A 203 18.95 -4.94 28.64
C ARG A 203 18.14 -3.88 27.92
N THR A 204 17.26 -3.21 28.67
CA THR A 204 16.37 -2.14 28.16
C THR A 204 17.13 -0.91 27.68
N ASP A 205 18.36 -0.69 28.14
CA ASP A 205 19.26 0.41 27.78
C ASP A 205 20.39 -0.04 26.82
N SER A 206 20.28 -1.21 26.20
CA SER A 206 21.32 -1.69 25.28
C SER A 206 21.40 -0.80 24.03
N ASP A 207 22.61 -0.52 23.55
CA ASP A 207 22.83 0.31 22.37
C ASP A 207 22.08 -0.22 21.13
N PHE A 208 21.97 -1.53 20.97
CA PHE A 208 21.19 -2.13 19.86
C PHE A 208 19.71 -1.76 19.93
N ARG A 209 19.11 -1.80 21.15
CA ARG A 209 17.72 -1.39 21.36
C ARG A 209 17.53 0.09 21.05
N VAL A 210 18.41 0.93 21.56
CA VAL A 210 18.36 2.38 21.38
C VAL A 210 18.49 2.73 19.90
N ARG A 211 19.45 2.18 19.19
CA ARG A 211 19.68 2.42 17.76
C ARG A 211 18.49 1.97 16.92
N SER A 212 17.97 0.76 17.15
CA SER A 212 16.78 0.27 16.45
C SER A 212 15.55 1.09 16.77
N GLY A 213 15.39 1.56 18.00
CA GLY A 213 14.31 2.47 18.42
C GLY A 213 14.37 3.82 17.75
N ILE A 214 15.55 4.41 17.57
CA ILE A 214 15.75 5.66 16.82
C ILE A 214 15.30 5.49 15.37
N LEU A 215 15.76 4.43 14.69
CA LEU A 215 15.40 4.15 13.31
C LEU A 215 13.89 3.89 13.15
N TYR A 216 13.29 3.19 14.10
CA TYR A 216 11.85 2.95 14.13
C TYR A 216 11.05 4.24 14.33
N THR A 217 11.51 5.15 15.20
CA THR A 217 10.88 6.47 15.40
C THR A 217 10.92 7.29 14.11
N LEU A 218 12.03 7.28 13.37
CA LEU A 218 12.13 7.92 12.06
C LEU A 218 11.19 7.27 11.02
N LEU A 219 11.06 5.94 11.06
CA LEU A 219 10.12 5.22 10.20
C LEU A 219 8.67 5.58 10.52
N GLN A 220 8.29 5.66 11.80
CA GLN A 220 6.96 6.13 12.19
C GLN A 220 6.70 7.56 11.74
N ALA A 221 7.68 8.44 11.90
CA ALA A 221 7.61 9.82 11.44
C ALA A 221 7.40 9.92 9.90
N SER A 222 7.99 9.01 9.13
CA SER A 222 7.74 8.96 7.68
C SER A 222 6.29 8.61 7.35
N GLY A 223 5.65 7.73 8.12
CA GLY A 223 4.21 7.45 8.03
C GLY A 223 3.33 8.67 8.40
N GLU A 224 3.86 9.61 9.18
CA GLU A 224 3.24 10.91 9.48
C GLU A 224 3.53 11.98 8.41
N GLY A 225 4.30 11.64 7.38
CA GLY A 225 4.64 12.52 6.25
C GLY A 225 5.97 13.25 6.39
N HIS A 226 6.78 12.97 7.41
CA HIS A 226 8.09 13.58 7.61
C HIS A 226 9.19 12.85 6.83
N THR A 227 10.16 13.57 6.29
CA THR A 227 11.39 12.99 5.73
C THR A 227 12.54 13.02 6.73
N PHE A 228 12.48 13.94 7.70
CA PHE A 228 13.39 14.04 8.83
C PHE A 228 12.65 14.44 10.10
N LEU A 229 13.31 14.34 11.24
CA LEU A 229 12.87 15.00 12.47
C LEU A 229 13.99 15.91 13.00
N PRO A 230 13.63 17.05 13.64
CA PRO A 230 14.56 17.78 14.48
C PRO A 230 15.10 16.90 15.59
N GLN A 231 16.39 17.05 15.94
CA GLN A 231 17.04 16.23 16.96
C GLN A 231 16.26 16.19 18.27
N GLU A 232 15.81 17.35 18.76
CA GLU A 232 15.06 17.43 20.02
C GLU A 232 13.75 16.65 20.00
N GLU A 233 13.02 16.70 18.86
CA GLU A 233 11.76 15.99 18.69
C GLU A 233 11.99 14.48 18.55
N LEU A 234 13.00 14.07 17.77
CA LEU A 234 13.40 12.66 17.64
C LEU A 234 13.80 12.08 19.00
N THR A 235 14.64 12.82 19.76
CA THR A 235 15.07 12.39 21.10
C THR A 235 13.87 12.25 22.03
N ALA A 236 12.93 13.19 22.02
CA ALA A 236 11.74 13.15 22.88
C ALA A 236 10.81 11.97 22.53
N LYS A 237 10.50 11.79 21.24
CA LYS A 237 9.66 10.68 20.77
C LYS A 237 10.31 9.31 21.05
N THR A 238 11.62 9.19 20.85
CA THR A 238 12.34 7.95 21.11
C THR A 238 12.43 7.66 22.61
N SER A 239 12.64 8.68 23.45
CA SER A 239 12.62 8.56 24.92
C SER A 239 11.25 8.06 25.42
N GLU A 240 10.16 8.58 24.87
CA GLU A 240 8.81 8.13 25.18
C GLU A 240 8.58 6.67 24.73
N LEU A 241 9.00 6.33 23.50
CA LEU A 241 8.86 4.98 22.95
C LEU A 241 9.59 3.91 23.78
N LEU A 242 10.85 4.20 24.17
CA LEU A 242 11.72 3.24 24.81
C LEU A 242 11.67 3.27 26.35
N GLY A 243 11.13 4.35 26.93
CA GLY A 243 11.11 4.57 28.38
C GLY A 243 12.50 4.79 28.98
N ILE A 244 13.41 5.46 28.27
CA ILE A 244 14.82 5.71 28.69
C ILE A 244 15.17 7.20 28.65
N ASP A 245 16.26 7.57 29.32
CA ASP A 245 16.74 8.93 29.38
C ASP A 245 17.24 9.44 28.03
N LYS A 246 17.02 10.73 27.76
CA LYS A 246 17.41 11.41 26.50
C LYS A 246 18.91 11.34 26.23
N ASP A 247 19.75 11.46 27.28
CA ASP A 247 21.21 11.41 27.15
C ASP A 247 21.72 10.09 26.58
N ILE A 248 21.02 8.98 26.85
CA ILE A 248 21.35 7.66 26.30
C ILE A 248 21.08 7.62 24.81
N ILE A 249 20.00 8.25 24.38
CA ILE A 249 19.60 8.30 22.95
C ILE A 249 20.62 9.16 22.17
N GLU A 250 20.94 10.34 22.68
CA GLU A 250 21.83 11.29 21.99
C GLU A 250 23.25 10.73 21.75
N LYS A 251 23.75 9.90 22.67
CA LYS A 251 25.05 9.22 22.51
C LYS A 251 25.08 8.28 21.30
N ASN A 252 23.93 7.72 20.90
CA ASN A 252 23.85 6.77 19.81
C ASN A 252 23.74 7.42 18.41
N TYR A 253 23.51 8.74 18.31
CA TYR A 253 23.42 9.40 17.00
C TYR A 253 24.72 9.36 16.21
N MET A 254 25.85 9.58 16.88
CA MET A 254 27.14 9.58 16.20
C MET A 254 27.46 8.21 15.60
N ASP A 255 27.20 7.13 16.35
CA ASP A 255 27.43 5.77 15.89
C ASP A 255 26.53 5.41 14.70
N LEU A 256 25.22 5.74 14.78
CA LEU A 256 24.30 5.55 13.66
C LEU A 256 24.69 6.37 12.41
N SER A 257 25.30 7.52 12.61
CA SER A 257 25.81 8.35 11.51
C SER A 257 27.07 7.73 10.88
N ILE A 258 27.98 7.20 11.70
CA ILE A 258 29.17 6.44 11.24
C ILE A 258 28.73 5.20 10.46
N ASP A 259 27.75 4.47 10.96
CA ASP A 259 27.15 3.29 10.31
C ASP A 259 26.32 3.64 9.06
N ARG A 260 26.22 4.94 8.69
CA ARG A 260 25.45 5.45 7.56
C ARG A 260 23.98 5.05 7.58
N LYS A 261 23.41 4.84 8.76
CA LYS A 261 21.97 4.55 8.94
C LYS A 261 21.16 5.85 9.02
N ILE A 262 21.75 6.91 9.59
CA ILE A 262 21.18 8.24 9.65
C ILE A 262 22.15 9.29 9.06
N ILE A 263 21.58 10.43 8.65
CA ILE A 263 22.35 11.61 8.27
C ILE A 263 21.94 12.78 9.16
N MET A 264 22.91 13.48 9.73
CA MET A 264 22.70 14.67 10.53
C MET A 264 23.08 15.90 9.68
N LYS A 265 22.10 16.77 9.40
CA LYS A 265 22.32 18.00 8.65
C LYS A 265 22.06 19.20 9.55
N GLN A 266 23.01 20.10 9.68
CA GLN A 266 22.83 21.37 10.37
C GLN A 266 22.07 22.36 9.48
N SER A 267 20.97 22.91 9.96
CA SER A 267 20.20 23.96 9.28
C SER A 267 19.91 25.08 10.26
N GLY A 268 20.70 26.16 10.18
CA GLY A 268 20.70 27.24 11.18
C GLY A 268 21.07 26.70 12.58
N GLU A 269 20.23 26.98 13.57
CA GLU A 269 20.41 26.51 14.93
C GLU A 269 19.89 25.09 15.17
N GLN A 270 19.22 24.46 14.18
CA GLN A 270 18.55 23.19 14.33
C GLN A 270 19.30 22.06 13.61
N THR A 271 19.51 20.94 14.30
CA THR A 271 20.02 19.72 13.69
C THR A 271 18.86 18.85 13.18
N GLN A 272 18.85 18.59 11.89
CA GLN A 272 17.90 17.72 11.20
C GLN A 272 18.46 16.31 11.15
N ILE A 273 17.69 15.30 11.61
CA ILE A 273 18.10 13.90 11.56
C ILE A 273 17.20 13.16 10.58
N TYR A 274 17.83 12.61 9.55
CA TYR A 274 17.20 11.83 8.49
C TYR A 274 17.54 10.36 8.65
N SER A 275 16.65 9.46 8.22
CA SER A 275 17.14 8.16 7.73
C SER A 275 17.98 8.40 6.46
N ALA A 276 19.04 7.63 6.28
CA ALA A 276 19.93 7.81 5.13
C ALA A 276 19.17 7.71 3.79
N SER A 277 18.18 6.82 3.71
CA SER A 277 17.35 6.64 2.52
C SER A 277 16.61 7.91 2.10
N PHE A 278 15.91 8.58 3.03
CA PHE A 278 15.19 9.83 2.70
C PHE A 278 16.12 10.99 2.41
N TYR A 279 17.27 11.04 3.09
CA TYR A 279 18.28 12.06 2.78
C TYR A 279 18.72 11.99 1.32
N TYR A 280 19.11 10.79 0.87
CA TYR A 280 19.55 10.60 -0.50
C TYR A 280 18.42 10.70 -1.51
N MET A 281 17.21 10.26 -1.15
CA MET A 281 16.04 10.44 -2.02
C MET A 281 15.78 11.91 -2.33
N GLU A 282 15.76 12.79 -1.33
CA GLU A 282 15.57 14.22 -1.55
C GLU A 282 16.72 14.85 -2.34
N ALA A 283 17.96 14.48 -2.04
CA ALA A 283 19.13 14.96 -2.75
C ALA A 283 19.09 14.56 -4.24
N ASN A 284 18.85 13.28 -4.52
CA ASN A 284 18.73 12.78 -5.89
C ASN A 284 17.55 13.42 -6.63
N THR A 285 16.39 13.57 -5.97
CA THR A 285 15.22 14.23 -6.54
C THR A 285 15.53 15.68 -6.94
N ALA A 286 16.20 16.44 -6.08
CA ALA A 286 16.59 17.82 -6.38
C ALA A 286 17.56 17.89 -7.58
N THR A 287 18.54 16.98 -7.63
CA THR A 287 19.50 16.90 -8.74
C THR A 287 18.80 16.55 -10.07
N MET A 288 17.96 15.51 -10.08
CA MET A 288 17.25 15.10 -11.29
C MET A 288 16.26 16.16 -11.79
N LEU A 289 15.55 16.86 -10.89
CA LEU A 289 14.70 18.00 -11.28
C LEU A 289 15.50 19.10 -11.96
N ARG A 290 16.71 19.37 -11.46
CA ARG A 290 17.59 20.37 -12.05
C ARG A 290 18.14 19.93 -13.42
N GLU A 291 18.47 18.67 -13.58
CA GLU A 291 18.94 18.11 -14.86
C GLU A 291 17.85 18.16 -15.95
N LEU A 292 16.59 18.08 -15.58
CA LEU A 292 15.45 18.22 -16.50
C LEU A 292 15.11 19.67 -16.83
N ASP A 293 15.57 20.65 -16.04
CA ASP A 293 15.29 22.07 -16.25
C ASP A 293 16.17 22.67 -17.38
N ILE A 294 15.97 22.15 -18.57
CA ILE A 294 16.70 22.55 -19.79
C ILE A 294 15.88 23.60 -20.54
N ALA A 295 16.51 24.68 -20.96
CA ALA A 295 15.88 25.70 -21.78
C ALA A 295 15.98 25.37 -23.29
N TYR A 296 14.88 25.52 -24.01
CA TYR A 296 14.78 25.37 -25.45
C TYR A 296 14.54 26.74 -26.11
N ASP A 297 15.31 27.06 -27.14
CA ASP A 297 15.18 28.32 -27.87
C ASP A 297 14.10 28.18 -28.96
N VAL A 298 12.88 28.59 -28.62
CA VAL A 298 11.73 28.62 -29.55
C VAL A 298 11.13 30.02 -29.57
N ALA A 299 10.98 30.57 -30.77
CA ALA A 299 10.51 31.95 -30.96
C ALA A 299 9.04 32.13 -30.50
N ASP A 300 8.74 33.23 -29.78
CA ASP A 300 7.38 33.53 -29.31
C ASP A 300 6.34 33.54 -30.43
N ALA A 301 6.72 34.13 -31.58
CA ALA A 301 5.80 34.21 -32.73
C ALA A 301 5.36 32.84 -33.25
N GLU A 302 6.26 31.85 -33.22
CA GLU A 302 5.94 30.47 -33.62
C GLU A 302 4.98 29.80 -32.64
N ILE A 303 5.25 29.94 -31.33
CA ILE A 303 4.41 29.38 -30.29
C ILE A 303 3.00 30.01 -30.35
N GLU A 304 2.91 31.34 -30.46
CA GLU A 304 1.66 32.08 -30.56
C GLU A 304 0.87 31.71 -31.81
N GLN A 305 1.53 31.55 -32.94
CA GLN A 305 0.86 31.12 -34.17
C GLN A 305 0.22 29.73 -34.02
N ARG A 306 0.92 28.78 -33.38
CA ARG A 306 0.38 27.43 -33.13
C ARG A 306 -0.77 27.47 -32.12
N ILE A 307 -0.64 28.23 -31.01
CA ILE A 307 -1.72 28.43 -30.04
C ILE A 307 -2.96 28.98 -30.76
N ASN A 308 -2.82 30.04 -31.55
CA ASN A 308 -3.93 30.63 -32.31
C ASN A 308 -4.60 29.63 -33.28
N ASN A 309 -3.83 28.70 -33.86
CA ASN A 309 -4.38 27.63 -34.70
C ASN A 309 -5.17 26.62 -33.87
N ILE A 310 -4.68 26.23 -32.71
CA ILE A 310 -5.37 25.32 -31.78
C ILE A 310 -6.66 25.96 -31.27
N GLU A 311 -6.63 27.24 -30.89
CA GLU A 311 -7.83 27.99 -30.46
C GLU A 311 -8.91 28.03 -31.56
N LYS A 312 -8.51 28.29 -32.83
CA LYS A 312 -9.43 28.27 -33.98
C LYS A 312 -10.04 26.88 -34.22
N GLN A 313 -9.25 25.82 -34.08
CA GLN A 313 -9.71 24.44 -34.27
C GLN A 313 -10.66 23.97 -33.16
N THR A 314 -10.39 24.39 -31.94
CA THR A 314 -11.15 23.95 -30.76
C THR A 314 -12.31 24.88 -30.43
N GLY A 315 -12.33 26.10 -30.94
CA GLY A 315 -13.28 27.15 -30.59
C GLY A 315 -13.13 27.71 -29.18
N MET A 316 -12.03 27.38 -28.51
CA MET A 316 -11.70 27.85 -27.17
C MET A 316 -10.72 29.02 -27.24
N GLN A 317 -10.85 29.94 -26.30
CA GLN A 317 -9.88 31.03 -26.09
C GLN A 317 -9.17 30.81 -24.76
N LEU A 318 -7.86 30.83 -24.79
CA LEU A 318 -7.01 30.76 -23.61
C LEU A 318 -6.86 32.14 -22.95
N ASP A 319 -6.72 32.15 -21.65
CA ASP A 319 -6.30 33.37 -20.99
C ASP A 319 -4.77 33.54 -20.97
N GLU A 320 -4.33 34.70 -20.49
CA GLU A 320 -2.93 35.08 -20.45
C GLU A 320 -2.06 34.07 -19.68
N HIS A 321 -2.52 33.56 -18.52
CA HIS A 321 -1.78 32.58 -17.73
C HIS A 321 -1.76 31.20 -18.39
N GLN A 322 -2.82 30.81 -19.08
CA GLN A 322 -2.85 29.56 -19.84
C GLN A 322 -1.94 29.62 -21.06
N VAL A 323 -1.94 30.75 -21.79
CA VAL A 323 -0.97 31.00 -22.88
C VAL A 323 0.46 30.94 -22.37
N GLN A 324 0.74 31.59 -21.22
CA GLN A 324 2.05 31.50 -20.59
C GLN A 324 2.42 30.07 -20.25
N ALA A 325 1.51 29.27 -19.68
CA ALA A 325 1.79 27.88 -19.34
C ALA A 325 2.15 27.04 -20.59
N VAL A 326 1.50 27.29 -21.73
CA VAL A 326 1.87 26.63 -23.00
C VAL A 326 3.26 27.10 -23.48
N LYS A 327 3.54 28.40 -23.42
CA LYS A 327 4.85 28.94 -23.77
C LYS A 327 5.98 28.34 -22.92
N GLU A 328 5.76 28.29 -21.60
CA GLU A 328 6.75 27.72 -20.67
C GLU A 328 6.92 26.20 -20.88
N ALA A 329 5.85 25.46 -21.20
CA ALA A 329 5.92 24.05 -21.54
C ALA A 329 6.80 23.77 -22.77
N VAL A 330 6.73 24.67 -23.76
CA VAL A 330 7.53 24.56 -25.01
C VAL A 330 8.99 24.94 -24.77
N ARG A 331 9.23 25.94 -23.90
CA ARG A 331 10.57 26.51 -23.67
C ARG A 331 11.41 25.79 -22.63
N ASN A 332 10.77 25.03 -21.75
CA ASN A 332 11.47 24.39 -20.64
C ASN A 332 11.27 22.88 -20.66
N GLY A 333 12.29 22.15 -20.22
CA GLY A 333 12.23 20.72 -20.03
C GLY A 333 11.44 20.30 -18.78
N LEU A 334 11.30 21.21 -17.82
CA LEU A 334 10.52 21.02 -16.60
C LEU A 334 9.57 22.21 -16.39
N LEU A 335 8.29 21.90 -16.17
CA LEU A 335 7.27 22.90 -15.83
C LEU A 335 6.33 22.38 -14.74
N VAL A 336 6.02 23.24 -13.78
CA VAL A 336 4.95 22.99 -12.81
C VAL A 336 3.77 23.92 -13.09
N ILE A 337 2.58 23.36 -13.22
CA ILE A 337 1.31 24.09 -13.37
C ILE A 337 0.47 23.87 -12.14
N THR A 338 0.13 24.94 -11.41
CA THR A 338 -0.74 24.84 -10.24
C THR A 338 -1.94 25.75 -10.34
N GLY A 339 -3.07 25.33 -9.77
CA GLY A 339 -4.29 26.13 -9.74
C GLY A 339 -5.44 25.37 -9.08
N GLY A 340 -6.40 26.12 -8.56
CA GLY A 340 -7.60 25.59 -7.92
C GLY A 340 -8.64 25.04 -8.93
N PRO A 341 -9.82 24.63 -8.46
CA PRO A 341 -10.91 24.17 -9.33
C PRO A 341 -11.39 25.32 -10.21
N GLY A 342 -11.77 25.00 -11.45
CA GLY A 342 -12.30 25.98 -12.41
C GLY A 342 -11.30 26.96 -13.01
N THR A 343 -9.99 26.81 -12.76
CA THR A 343 -8.93 27.64 -13.33
C THR A 343 -8.44 27.17 -14.70
N GLY A 344 -9.03 26.09 -15.24
CA GLY A 344 -8.74 25.63 -16.59
C GLY A 344 -7.47 24.78 -16.74
N LYS A 345 -7.00 24.12 -15.69
CA LYS A 345 -5.87 23.15 -15.77
C LYS A 345 -6.04 22.16 -16.92
N THR A 346 -7.18 21.50 -16.99
CA THR A 346 -7.49 20.52 -18.04
C THR A 346 -7.44 21.12 -19.44
N THR A 347 -7.96 22.33 -19.63
CA THR A 347 -7.88 23.07 -20.91
C THR A 347 -6.44 23.35 -21.29
N THR A 348 -5.63 23.76 -20.34
CA THR A 348 -4.20 24.02 -20.53
C THR A 348 -3.46 22.73 -20.93
N ILE A 349 -3.69 21.64 -20.20
CA ILE A 349 -3.12 20.30 -20.52
C ILE A 349 -3.50 19.89 -21.95
N ASN A 350 -4.78 20.00 -22.33
CA ASN A 350 -5.25 19.63 -23.66
C ASN A 350 -4.59 20.48 -24.76
N THR A 351 -4.36 21.75 -24.51
CA THR A 351 -3.67 22.65 -25.47
C THR A 351 -2.20 22.23 -25.61
N ILE A 352 -1.53 21.90 -24.49
CA ILE A 352 -0.15 21.44 -24.49
C ILE A 352 -0.03 20.11 -25.24
N ILE A 353 -0.91 19.16 -24.98
CA ILE A 353 -0.96 17.86 -25.70
C ILE A 353 -1.09 18.09 -27.21
N ARG A 354 -2.06 18.89 -27.64
CA ARG A 354 -2.26 19.20 -29.06
C ARG A 354 -1.06 19.89 -29.70
N TYR A 355 -0.41 20.77 -28.93
CA TYR A 355 0.79 21.47 -29.41
C TYR A 355 1.89 20.46 -29.76
N PHE A 356 2.21 19.57 -28.83
CA PHE A 356 3.29 18.58 -29.00
C PHE A 356 2.89 17.43 -29.95
N GLU A 357 1.60 17.06 -30.01
CA GLU A 357 1.09 16.13 -31.03
C GLU A 357 1.32 16.65 -32.44
N MET A 358 1.13 17.97 -32.67
CA MET A 358 1.42 18.59 -33.97
C MET A 358 2.93 18.60 -34.31
N GLU A 359 3.80 18.44 -33.33
CA GLU A 359 5.24 18.24 -33.50
C GLU A 359 5.63 16.77 -33.71
N GLY A 360 4.66 15.87 -33.62
CA GLY A 360 4.89 14.43 -33.77
C GLY A 360 5.58 13.78 -32.57
N MET A 361 5.47 14.39 -31.40
CA MET A 361 6.07 13.87 -30.16
C MET A 361 5.23 12.79 -29.52
N ASP A 362 5.87 11.77 -28.95
CA ASP A 362 5.25 10.75 -28.12
C ASP A 362 4.96 11.30 -26.71
N ILE A 363 3.71 11.16 -26.24
CA ILE A 363 3.22 11.77 -25.01
C ILE A 363 2.70 10.69 -24.07
N PHE A 364 3.22 10.65 -22.84
CA PHE A 364 2.70 9.82 -21.77
C PHE A 364 1.95 10.66 -20.74
N LEU A 365 0.75 10.20 -20.41
CA LEU A 365 -0.09 10.83 -19.39
C LEU A 365 -0.21 9.91 -18.19
N ALA A 366 -0.02 10.45 -16.98
CA ALA A 366 -0.20 9.67 -15.78
C ALA A 366 -0.76 10.48 -14.60
N ALA A 367 -1.30 9.76 -13.62
CA ALA A 367 -1.76 10.30 -12.35
C ALA A 367 -1.45 9.30 -11.21
N PRO A 368 -1.43 9.74 -9.95
CA PRO A 368 -1.12 8.84 -8.82
C PRO A 368 -2.18 7.77 -8.55
N THR A 369 -3.43 8.00 -8.93
CA THR A 369 -4.55 7.05 -8.70
C THR A 369 -5.24 6.64 -10.00
N GLY A 370 -5.87 5.44 -10.00
CA GLY A 370 -6.62 4.94 -11.16
C GLY A 370 -7.76 5.86 -11.57
N ARG A 371 -8.49 6.42 -10.60
CA ARG A 371 -9.58 7.37 -10.87
C ARG A 371 -9.10 8.68 -11.48
N ALA A 372 -8.00 9.23 -11.00
CA ALA A 372 -7.41 10.43 -11.59
C ALA A 372 -6.91 10.17 -13.03
N ALA A 373 -6.27 9.02 -13.26
CA ALA A 373 -5.84 8.60 -14.60
C ALA A 373 -7.03 8.43 -15.56
N LYS A 374 -8.09 7.75 -15.11
CA LYS A 374 -9.32 7.61 -15.90
C LYS A 374 -9.92 8.95 -16.26
N ARG A 375 -10.08 9.85 -15.27
CA ARG A 375 -10.59 11.21 -15.52
C ARG A 375 -9.72 11.96 -16.53
N MET A 376 -8.39 11.82 -16.42
CA MET A 376 -7.45 12.41 -17.37
C MET A 376 -7.68 11.88 -18.78
N SER A 377 -7.88 10.56 -18.94
CA SER A 377 -8.21 9.95 -20.23
C SER A 377 -9.52 10.46 -20.80
N GLU A 378 -10.58 10.51 -19.99
CA GLU A 378 -11.92 10.99 -20.41
C GLU A 378 -11.89 12.46 -20.86
N THR A 379 -11.09 13.30 -20.21
CA THR A 379 -11.06 14.75 -20.47
C THR A 379 -10.09 15.13 -21.57
N THR A 380 -9.04 14.36 -21.80
CA THR A 380 -8.02 14.64 -22.82
C THR A 380 -8.29 13.87 -24.13
N GLY A 381 -8.95 12.72 -24.03
CA GLY A 381 -9.09 11.78 -25.14
C GLY A 381 -7.84 10.92 -25.39
N PHE A 382 -6.80 11.05 -24.58
CA PHE A 382 -5.57 10.27 -24.65
C PHE A 382 -5.54 9.24 -23.50
N GLU A 383 -4.90 8.10 -23.73
CA GLU A 383 -4.73 7.11 -22.68
C GLU A 383 -3.85 7.66 -21.57
N ALA A 384 -4.37 7.70 -20.35
CA ALA A 384 -3.61 8.01 -19.14
C ALA A 384 -3.57 6.77 -18.24
N ARG A 385 -2.45 6.59 -17.54
CA ARG A 385 -2.20 5.44 -16.67
C ARG A 385 -1.88 5.91 -15.24
N THR A 386 -1.92 5.01 -14.27
CA THR A 386 -1.33 5.34 -12.98
C THR A 386 0.18 5.43 -13.13
N ILE A 387 0.84 6.30 -12.32
CA ILE A 387 2.32 6.38 -12.29
C ILE A 387 2.92 4.98 -12.07
N HIS A 388 2.38 4.21 -11.15
CA HIS A 388 2.83 2.85 -10.87
C HIS A 388 2.76 1.93 -12.10
N ARG A 389 1.66 2.00 -12.86
CA ARG A 389 1.50 1.22 -14.10
C ARG A 389 2.42 1.71 -15.22
N MET A 390 2.63 3.01 -15.32
CA MET A 390 3.56 3.60 -16.27
C MET A 390 5.00 3.17 -16.00
N LEU A 391 5.37 3.05 -14.72
CA LEU A 391 6.68 2.60 -14.29
C LEU A 391 6.83 1.06 -14.27
N GLU A 392 5.80 0.30 -14.65
CA GLU A 392 5.81 -1.16 -14.74
C GLU A 392 6.25 -1.80 -13.41
N LEU A 393 5.44 -1.61 -12.35
CA LEU A 393 5.75 -2.18 -11.04
C LEU A 393 5.69 -3.72 -11.13
N ASN A 394 6.82 -4.38 -10.93
CA ASN A 394 6.91 -5.83 -10.82
C ASN A 394 6.67 -6.27 -9.38
N GLY A 395 5.67 -7.11 -9.18
CA GLY A 395 5.55 -7.92 -7.98
C GLY A 395 6.56 -9.05 -8.03
N GLY A 396 7.84 -8.78 -7.71
CA GLY A 396 8.90 -9.78 -7.74
C GLY A 396 8.54 -11.01 -6.90
N MET A 397 8.85 -12.20 -7.40
CA MET A 397 8.70 -13.48 -6.69
C MET A 397 9.58 -13.57 -5.42
N GLU A 398 10.47 -12.60 -5.17
CA GLU A 398 11.44 -12.57 -4.06
C GLU A 398 11.35 -11.31 -3.17
N GLY A 399 10.15 -10.75 -2.95
CA GLY A 399 9.95 -9.78 -1.84
C GLY A 399 10.44 -8.35 -2.05
N SER A 400 11.08 -7.98 -3.15
CA SER A 400 11.41 -6.59 -3.47
C SER A 400 10.54 -6.09 -4.63
N ALA A 401 9.43 -5.44 -4.31
CA ALA A 401 8.65 -4.70 -5.31
C ALA A 401 9.53 -3.56 -5.87
N GLY A 402 9.94 -3.68 -7.12
CA GLY A 402 10.73 -2.68 -7.84
C GLY A 402 10.03 -2.24 -9.12
N PHE A 403 10.35 -1.05 -9.60
CA PHE A 403 9.90 -0.59 -10.90
C PHE A 403 10.84 -1.09 -12.00
N GLU A 404 10.29 -1.65 -13.09
CA GLU A 404 11.09 -2.05 -14.26
C GLU A 404 11.62 -0.82 -14.99
N ARG A 405 10.83 0.26 -15.06
CA ARG A 405 11.26 1.54 -15.60
C ARG A 405 12.08 2.29 -14.57
N ASN A 406 13.34 2.55 -14.90
CA ASN A 406 14.34 3.16 -14.04
C ASN A 406 15.49 3.77 -14.87
N GLU A 407 16.58 4.16 -14.25
CA GLU A 407 17.75 4.76 -14.90
C GLU A 407 18.38 3.88 -15.98
N THR A 408 18.28 2.54 -15.85
CA THR A 408 18.83 1.59 -16.84
C THR A 408 17.82 1.18 -17.91
N ASN A 409 16.54 1.42 -17.68
CA ASN A 409 15.42 1.12 -18.58
C ASN A 409 14.40 2.27 -18.55
N PRO A 410 14.74 3.46 -19.07
CA PRO A 410 13.87 4.64 -18.97
C PRO A 410 12.61 4.51 -19.84
N LEU A 411 11.67 5.42 -19.62
CA LEU A 411 10.49 5.58 -20.46
C LEU A 411 10.91 6.07 -21.86
N GLU A 412 10.36 5.43 -22.86
CA GLU A 412 10.58 5.80 -24.29
C GLU A 412 9.47 6.77 -24.71
N THR A 413 9.66 8.07 -24.43
CA THR A 413 8.70 9.13 -24.73
C THR A 413 9.39 10.49 -24.76
N ASP A 414 8.79 11.46 -25.45
CA ASP A 414 9.31 12.82 -25.56
C ASP A 414 8.76 13.74 -24.48
N LEU A 415 7.54 13.46 -23.99
CA LEU A 415 6.84 14.28 -23.00
C LEU A 415 6.09 13.39 -22.00
N VAL A 416 6.26 13.69 -20.72
CA VAL A 416 5.48 13.10 -19.62
C VAL A 416 4.68 14.20 -18.93
N ILE A 417 3.37 14.01 -18.80
CA ILE A 417 2.49 14.90 -18.04
C ILE A 417 1.90 14.14 -16.86
N ILE A 418 2.11 14.65 -15.65
CA ILE A 418 1.59 14.07 -14.42
C ILE A 418 0.55 15.02 -13.82
N ASP A 419 -0.69 14.55 -13.66
CA ASP A 419 -1.75 15.30 -12.97
C ASP A 419 -1.89 14.84 -11.50
N GLU A 420 -2.62 15.61 -10.69
CA GLU A 420 -2.85 15.39 -9.24
C GLU A 420 -1.55 15.25 -8.43
N MET A 421 -0.55 16.09 -8.73
CA MET A 421 0.76 16.07 -8.08
C MET A 421 0.74 16.31 -6.57
N SER A 422 -0.34 16.86 -6.01
CA SER A 422 -0.53 17.00 -4.56
C SER A 422 -0.48 15.66 -3.81
N MET A 423 -0.78 14.55 -4.50
CA MET A 423 -0.81 13.20 -3.94
C MET A 423 0.53 12.45 -4.08
N VAL A 424 1.50 12.99 -4.80
CA VAL A 424 2.80 12.34 -5.06
C VAL A 424 3.76 12.63 -3.90
N ASP A 425 4.24 11.57 -3.26
CA ASP A 425 5.26 11.65 -2.20
C ASP A 425 6.68 11.61 -2.76
N ILE A 426 7.68 11.76 -1.88
CA ILE A 426 9.09 11.79 -2.30
C ILE A 426 9.56 10.47 -2.89
N THR A 427 9.03 9.35 -2.42
CA THR A 427 9.40 8.00 -2.89
C THR A 427 8.94 7.79 -4.33
N LEU A 428 7.67 8.09 -4.60
CA LEU A 428 7.09 7.95 -5.93
C LEU A 428 7.71 8.96 -6.91
N MET A 429 7.97 10.19 -6.45
CA MET A 429 8.63 11.21 -7.27
C MET A 429 10.06 10.81 -7.63
N ASN A 430 10.84 10.30 -6.70
CA ASN A 430 12.18 9.81 -6.95
C ASN A 430 12.18 8.66 -7.98
N SER A 431 11.24 7.72 -7.84
CA SER A 431 11.09 6.60 -8.78
C SER A 431 10.68 7.07 -10.19
N LEU A 432 9.77 8.04 -10.27
CA LEU A 432 9.36 8.64 -11.54
C LEU A 432 10.54 9.31 -12.25
N LEU A 433 11.29 10.16 -11.54
CA LEU A 433 12.41 10.87 -12.14
C LEU A 433 13.52 9.95 -12.62
N LYS A 434 13.78 8.85 -11.92
CA LYS A 434 14.71 7.81 -12.35
C LYS A 434 14.35 7.16 -13.68
N ALA A 435 13.08 7.13 -14.02
CA ALA A 435 12.60 6.54 -15.27
C ALA A 435 12.50 7.55 -16.42
N ILE A 436 12.77 8.83 -16.20
CA ILE A 436 12.72 9.87 -17.23
C ILE A 436 14.12 10.03 -17.85
N ALA A 437 14.20 9.84 -19.16
CA ALA A 437 15.45 9.99 -19.90
C ALA A 437 15.84 11.48 -20.02
N PRO A 438 17.15 11.81 -20.08
CA PRO A 438 17.60 13.14 -20.40
C PRO A 438 17.03 13.61 -21.76
N GLY A 439 16.47 14.83 -21.79
CA GLY A 439 15.83 15.40 -22.99
C GLY A 439 14.31 15.16 -23.08
N THR A 440 13.74 14.23 -22.30
CA THR A 440 12.30 14.12 -22.14
C THR A 440 11.76 15.30 -21.33
N ARG A 441 10.67 15.92 -21.79
CA ARG A 441 10.01 17.01 -21.05
C ARG A 441 9.11 16.43 -19.95
N LEU A 442 9.08 17.11 -18.80
CA LEU A 442 8.22 16.76 -17.67
C LEU A 442 7.31 17.94 -17.28
N ILE A 443 6.01 17.70 -17.30
CA ILE A 443 5.02 18.66 -16.85
C ILE A 443 4.29 18.10 -15.63
N LEU A 444 4.39 18.83 -14.52
CA LEU A 444 3.76 18.46 -13.24
C LEU A 444 2.56 19.36 -13.00
N VAL A 445 1.36 18.77 -12.88
CA VAL A 445 0.13 19.53 -12.69
C VAL A 445 -0.53 19.16 -11.36
N GLY A 446 -1.01 20.15 -10.62
CA GLY A 446 -1.66 19.88 -9.34
C GLY A 446 -2.27 21.11 -8.69
N ASP A 447 -2.84 20.91 -7.52
CA ASP A 447 -3.41 21.98 -6.70
C ASP A 447 -2.72 22.00 -5.34
N ILE A 448 -1.89 23.02 -5.12
CA ILE A 448 -1.10 23.20 -3.88
C ILE A 448 -1.99 23.32 -2.62
N ASN A 449 -3.25 23.72 -2.79
CA ASN A 449 -4.19 23.96 -1.68
C ASN A 449 -4.96 22.71 -1.25
N GLN A 450 -4.90 21.62 -2.02
CA GLN A 450 -5.43 20.33 -1.62
C GLN A 450 -4.59 19.70 -0.52
N LEU A 451 -5.12 18.62 0.05
CA LEU A 451 -4.39 17.82 1.03
C LEU A 451 -3.09 17.28 0.42
N PRO A 452 -2.00 17.25 1.19
CA PRO A 452 -0.74 16.67 0.74
C PRO A 452 -0.84 15.13 0.60
N SER A 453 0.19 14.52 0.01
CA SER A 453 0.34 13.06 -0.10
C SER A 453 0.20 12.36 1.26
N VAL A 454 -0.20 11.10 1.27
CA VAL A 454 -0.21 10.29 2.50
C VAL A 454 1.24 9.96 2.91
N GLY A 455 2.10 9.65 1.94
CA GLY A 455 3.51 9.34 2.17
C GLY A 455 4.38 10.56 2.51
N PRO A 456 5.68 10.33 2.74
CA PRO A 456 6.61 11.35 3.24
C PRO A 456 6.93 12.43 2.22
N GLY A 457 7.18 13.64 2.76
CA GLY A 457 7.51 14.83 1.98
C GLY A 457 6.31 15.65 1.54
N SER A 458 6.57 16.77 0.87
CA SER A 458 5.59 17.70 0.33
C SER A 458 6.03 18.19 -1.05
N VAL A 459 6.26 17.24 -1.97
CA VAL A 459 6.98 17.44 -3.24
C VAL A 459 6.48 18.66 -4.02
N LEU A 460 5.18 18.73 -4.34
CA LEU A 460 4.62 19.84 -5.09
C LEU A 460 4.81 21.18 -4.39
N LYS A 461 4.58 21.22 -3.08
CA LYS A 461 4.75 22.42 -2.26
C LYS A 461 6.20 22.86 -2.19
N ASP A 462 7.11 21.90 -1.98
CA ASP A 462 8.55 22.16 -1.87
C ASP A 462 9.13 22.71 -3.18
N ILE A 463 8.72 22.14 -4.33
CA ILE A 463 9.10 22.62 -5.65
C ILE A 463 8.65 24.08 -5.85
N ILE A 464 7.36 24.36 -5.58
CA ILE A 464 6.80 25.71 -5.75
C ILE A 464 7.47 26.71 -4.80
N GLN A 465 7.66 26.34 -3.54
CA GLN A 465 8.29 27.21 -2.53
C GLN A 465 9.80 27.41 -2.72
N SER A 466 10.44 26.54 -3.48
CA SER A 466 11.86 26.73 -3.81
C SER A 466 12.10 27.99 -4.63
N GLU A 467 11.11 28.40 -5.43
CA GLU A 467 11.21 29.54 -6.38
C GLU A 467 12.40 29.41 -7.36
N ALA A 468 12.93 28.19 -7.52
CA ALA A 468 14.12 27.90 -8.31
C ALA A 468 13.82 27.16 -9.61
N LEU A 469 12.58 26.80 -9.86
CA LEU A 469 12.11 26.02 -11.02
C LEU A 469 10.92 26.76 -11.67
N ASN A 470 10.61 26.39 -12.92
CA ASN A 470 9.54 27.05 -13.69
C ASN A 470 8.16 26.65 -13.16
N VAL A 471 7.42 27.63 -12.65
CA VAL A 471 6.08 27.45 -12.09
C VAL A 471 5.11 28.45 -12.69
N VAL A 472 3.98 27.95 -13.20
CA VAL A 472 2.87 28.80 -13.65
C VAL A 472 1.66 28.58 -12.76
N MET A 473 1.15 29.68 -12.18
CA MET A 473 -0.04 29.67 -11.33
C MET A 473 -1.28 30.12 -12.13
N LEU A 474 -2.25 29.23 -12.29
CA LEU A 474 -3.53 29.55 -12.90
C LEU A 474 -4.48 30.10 -11.82
N THR A 475 -4.71 31.40 -11.84
CA THR A 475 -5.49 32.11 -10.79
C THR A 475 -6.89 32.53 -11.24
N LYS A 476 -7.13 32.64 -12.56
CA LYS A 476 -8.38 33.11 -13.12
C LYS A 476 -9.46 32.00 -13.11
N ILE A 477 -10.59 32.29 -12.49
CA ILE A 477 -11.78 31.44 -12.55
C ILE A 477 -12.54 31.78 -13.81
N PHE A 478 -12.80 30.79 -14.67
CA PHE A 478 -13.52 31.00 -15.92
C PHE A 478 -15.00 31.26 -15.68
N ARG A 479 -15.63 31.98 -16.60
CA ARG A 479 -17.04 32.42 -16.50
C ARG A 479 -18.00 31.25 -16.28
N GLN A 480 -17.82 30.12 -16.96
CA GLN A 480 -18.66 28.94 -16.75
C GLN A 480 -18.46 28.35 -15.32
N ALA A 481 -17.27 28.38 -14.79
CA ALA A 481 -16.97 27.93 -13.44
C ALA A 481 -17.42 28.94 -12.37
N SER A 482 -17.45 30.25 -12.68
CA SER A 482 -17.91 31.29 -11.75
C SER A 482 -19.42 31.28 -11.48
N THR A 483 -20.20 30.53 -12.25
CA THR A 483 -21.64 30.29 -11.99
C THR A 483 -21.88 29.18 -10.96
N SER A 484 -20.88 28.40 -10.63
CA SER A 484 -20.96 27.34 -9.62
C SER A 484 -20.51 27.88 -8.26
N ASP A 485 -21.40 27.87 -7.28
CA ASP A 485 -21.09 28.25 -5.92
C ASP A 485 -20.14 27.25 -5.23
N ILE A 486 -20.09 25.99 -5.69
CA ILE A 486 -19.08 25.02 -5.24
C ILE A 486 -17.67 25.61 -5.49
N ILE A 487 -17.42 26.10 -6.70
CA ILE A 487 -16.12 26.62 -7.10
C ILE A 487 -15.83 27.97 -6.41
N VAL A 488 -16.79 28.87 -6.42
CA VAL A 488 -16.67 30.18 -5.79
C VAL A 488 -16.40 30.05 -4.29
N ASN A 489 -17.17 29.19 -3.62
CA ASN A 489 -17.02 28.95 -2.19
C ASN A 489 -15.72 28.18 -1.85
N ALA A 490 -15.28 27.24 -2.71
CA ALA A 490 -13.97 26.62 -2.55
C ALA A 490 -12.85 27.65 -2.54
N HIS A 491 -12.87 28.61 -3.47
CA HIS A 491 -11.88 29.70 -3.48
C HIS A 491 -12.00 30.64 -2.27
N LYS A 492 -13.23 30.94 -1.80
CA LYS A 492 -13.41 31.71 -0.54
C LYS A 492 -12.85 30.95 0.66
N ILE A 493 -13.17 29.65 0.78
CA ILE A 493 -12.61 28.80 1.84
C ILE A 493 -11.08 28.85 1.81
N ASN A 494 -10.49 28.66 0.63
CA ASN A 494 -9.03 28.68 0.49
C ASN A 494 -8.39 30.02 0.94
N ARG A 495 -9.06 31.16 0.66
CA ARG A 495 -8.58 32.48 1.08
C ARG A 495 -8.93 32.83 2.53
N GLY A 496 -9.71 31.99 3.22
CA GLY A 496 -10.17 32.25 4.59
C GLY A 496 -11.32 33.27 4.64
N GLU A 497 -12.02 33.48 3.51
CA GLU A 497 -13.14 34.39 3.42
C GLU A 497 -14.44 33.74 3.90
N GLU A 498 -15.37 34.56 4.35
CA GLU A 498 -16.69 34.08 4.80
C GLU A 498 -17.52 33.55 3.65
N VAL A 499 -18.19 32.41 3.89
CA VAL A 499 -19.09 31.77 2.94
C VAL A 499 -20.54 31.96 3.41
N SER A 500 -21.42 32.41 2.51
CA SER A 500 -22.84 32.53 2.82
C SER A 500 -23.50 31.16 2.94
N LEU A 501 -24.22 30.94 4.04
CA LEU A 501 -24.93 29.70 4.36
C LEU A 501 -26.47 29.87 4.29
N ASP A 502 -26.95 30.71 3.36
CA ASP A 502 -28.36 31.06 3.21
C ASP A 502 -29.18 30.10 2.33
N ASN A 503 -28.53 29.08 1.76
CA ASN A 503 -29.11 28.05 0.88
C ASN A 503 -29.83 28.58 -0.36
N LYS A 504 -29.41 29.73 -0.88
CA LYS A 504 -29.92 30.27 -2.14
C LYS A 504 -29.18 29.77 -3.37
N SER A 505 -28.09 29.04 -3.13
CA SER A 505 -27.26 28.41 -4.15
C SER A 505 -28.04 27.32 -4.91
N MET A 506 -27.56 27.04 -6.14
CA MET A 506 -28.09 25.94 -6.97
C MET A 506 -27.32 24.63 -6.76
N ASP A 507 -26.11 24.68 -6.18
CA ASP A 507 -25.19 23.55 -6.08
C ASP A 507 -24.44 23.44 -4.74
N PHE A 508 -24.55 24.44 -3.85
CA PHE A 508 -23.90 24.48 -2.55
C PHE A 508 -24.93 24.71 -1.44
N PHE A 509 -25.08 23.75 -0.52
CA PHE A 509 -26.06 23.80 0.56
C PHE A 509 -25.43 23.54 1.91
N PHE A 510 -25.97 24.22 2.96
CA PHE A 510 -25.59 24.00 4.34
C PHE A 510 -26.82 23.79 5.24
N LEU A 511 -26.97 22.58 5.78
CA LEU A 511 -28.10 22.24 6.67
C LEU A 511 -27.63 22.26 8.11
N LYS A 512 -28.02 23.32 8.86
CA LYS A 512 -27.63 23.50 10.27
C LYS A 512 -28.24 22.41 11.14
N ARG A 513 -27.41 21.58 11.78
CA ARG A 513 -27.79 20.53 12.73
C ARG A 513 -26.66 20.39 13.76
N TYR A 514 -27.02 20.08 15.00
CA TYR A 514 -26.06 20.11 16.11
C TYR A 514 -25.94 18.78 16.86
N GLU A 515 -26.80 17.80 16.55
CA GLU A 515 -26.81 16.47 17.16
C GLU A 515 -26.44 15.39 16.13
N ALA A 516 -25.55 14.47 16.52
CA ALA A 516 -25.02 13.45 15.62
C ALA A 516 -26.13 12.59 14.99
N ASP A 517 -27.11 12.15 15.76
CA ASP A 517 -28.17 11.27 15.27
C ASP A 517 -29.13 12.00 14.31
N ILE A 518 -29.37 13.29 14.55
CA ILE A 518 -30.15 14.14 13.62
C ILE A 518 -29.35 14.34 12.30
N ILE A 519 -28.04 14.59 12.40
CA ILE A 519 -27.17 14.71 11.23
C ILE A 519 -27.21 13.44 10.43
N ILE A 520 -27.04 12.28 11.04
CA ILE A 520 -27.04 10.96 10.37
C ILE A 520 -28.37 10.72 9.66
N ASN A 521 -29.51 11.03 10.30
CA ASN A 521 -30.82 10.88 9.68
C ASN A 521 -30.98 11.79 8.44
N VAL A 522 -30.47 13.01 8.50
CA VAL A 522 -30.49 13.95 7.36
C VAL A 522 -29.58 13.43 6.23
N VAL A 523 -28.36 12.97 6.55
CA VAL A 523 -27.44 12.35 5.59
C VAL A 523 -28.10 11.19 4.88
N LEU A 524 -28.79 10.33 5.63
CA LEU A 524 -29.50 9.17 5.10
C LEU A 524 -30.61 9.57 4.09
N GLN A 525 -31.42 10.57 4.42
CA GLN A 525 -32.45 11.08 3.53
C GLN A 525 -31.85 11.72 2.25
N LEU A 526 -30.74 12.44 2.41
CA LEU A 526 -30.04 13.05 1.28
C LEU A 526 -29.51 11.99 0.34
N VAL A 527 -28.80 10.99 0.84
CA VAL A 527 -28.18 9.93 0.03
C VAL A 527 -29.22 9.01 -0.60
N LYS A 528 -30.27 8.63 0.14
CA LYS A 528 -31.25 7.65 -0.33
C LYS A 528 -32.27 8.25 -1.32
N GLN A 529 -32.69 9.50 -1.12
CA GLN A 529 -33.87 10.03 -1.83
C GLN A 529 -33.67 11.38 -2.51
N LYS A 530 -33.05 12.36 -1.83
CA LYS A 530 -33.04 13.74 -2.29
C LYS A 530 -32.01 13.99 -3.38
N LEU A 531 -30.75 13.69 -3.10
CA LEU A 531 -29.64 13.97 -4.00
C LEU A 531 -29.65 13.10 -5.27
N PRO A 532 -29.99 11.79 -5.22
CA PRO A 532 -30.08 11.02 -6.45
C PRO A 532 -31.02 11.64 -7.49
N LYS A 533 -32.17 12.12 -7.03
CA LYS A 533 -33.14 12.81 -7.92
C LYS A 533 -32.66 14.19 -8.36
N PHE A 534 -31.93 14.89 -7.52
CA PHE A 534 -31.46 16.25 -7.78
C PHE A 534 -30.33 16.29 -8.82
N VAL A 535 -29.42 15.34 -8.77
CA VAL A 535 -28.25 15.29 -9.67
C VAL A 535 -28.37 14.25 -10.79
N ASP A 536 -29.52 13.58 -10.90
CA ASP A 536 -29.79 12.48 -11.84
C ASP A 536 -28.73 11.39 -11.75
N ALA A 537 -28.73 10.71 -10.60
CA ALA A 537 -27.74 9.69 -10.25
C ALA A 537 -28.37 8.61 -9.35
N THR A 538 -27.62 7.54 -9.07
CA THR A 538 -28.04 6.51 -8.11
C THR A 538 -27.61 6.85 -6.69
N PRO A 539 -28.17 6.24 -5.64
CA PRO A 539 -27.68 6.40 -4.28
C PRO A 539 -26.19 6.01 -4.11
N TYR A 540 -25.69 5.10 -4.93
CA TYR A 540 -24.28 4.67 -4.91
C TYR A 540 -23.30 5.70 -5.48
N ASP A 541 -23.81 6.62 -6.33
CA ASP A 541 -23.01 7.72 -6.90
C ASP A 541 -22.88 8.90 -5.94
N ILE A 542 -23.71 8.94 -4.87
CA ILE A 542 -23.61 9.96 -3.84
C ILE A 542 -22.56 9.53 -2.81
N GLN A 543 -21.59 10.40 -2.54
CA GLN A 543 -20.52 10.05 -1.60
C GLN A 543 -20.63 10.85 -0.31
N VAL A 544 -20.61 10.15 0.82
CA VAL A 544 -20.46 10.76 2.14
C VAL A 544 -18.97 10.89 2.46
N LEU A 545 -18.53 12.12 2.76
CA LEU A 545 -17.14 12.43 3.10
C LEU A 545 -17.05 12.94 4.53
N THR A 546 -16.27 12.27 5.36
CA THR A 546 -16.10 12.67 6.77
C THR A 546 -14.63 12.90 7.12
N PRO A 547 -14.31 13.83 8.03
CA PRO A 547 -12.95 14.07 8.49
C PRO A 547 -12.30 12.88 9.20
N MET A 548 -13.10 12.03 9.86
CA MET A 548 -12.61 11.05 10.83
C MET A 548 -13.01 9.62 10.48
N ARG A 549 -12.14 8.67 10.83
CA ARG A 549 -12.42 7.23 10.72
C ARG A 549 -13.33 6.75 11.85
N LYS A 550 -13.03 7.16 13.09
CA LYS A 550 -13.76 6.78 14.32
C LYS A 550 -14.52 7.98 14.90
N GLY A 551 -15.49 7.71 15.74
CA GLY A 551 -16.28 8.73 16.43
C GLY A 551 -17.73 8.82 15.95
N LEU A 552 -18.46 9.82 16.48
CA LEU A 552 -19.91 9.96 16.28
C LEU A 552 -20.32 10.07 14.79
N LEU A 553 -19.51 10.76 13.98
CA LEU A 553 -19.67 10.89 12.52
C LEU A 553 -18.51 10.27 11.78
N GLY A 554 -17.85 9.25 12.35
CA GLY A 554 -16.76 8.53 11.72
C GLY A 554 -17.23 7.54 10.66
N VAL A 555 -16.30 7.19 9.75
CA VAL A 555 -16.54 6.26 8.64
C VAL A 555 -17.13 4.93 9.11
N GLU A 556 -16.58 4.35 10.19
CA GLU A 556 -17.00 3.04 10.69
C GLU A 556 -18.49 3.04 11.08
N ARG A 557 -18.91 4.03 11.87
CA ARG A 557 -20.31 4.18 12.30
C ARG A 557 -21.24 4.51 11.13
N LEU A 558 -20.82 5.45 10.27
CA LEU A 558 -21.64 5.87 9.14
C LEU A 558 -21.85 4.72 8.15
N ASN A 559 -20.81 3.93 7.85
CA ASN A 559 -20.94 2.78 6.94
C ASN A 559 -21.90 1.73 7.46
N GLY A 560 -21.85 1.38 8.75
CA GLY A 560 -22.80 0.43 9.34
C GLY A 560 -24.25 0.91 9.24
N ILE A 561 -24.51 2.21 9.52
CA ILE A 561 -25.85 2.76 9.41
C ILE A 561 -26.30 2.87 7.95
N LEU A 562 -25.45 3.39 7.07
CA LEU A 562 -25.79 3.56 5.65
C LEU A 562 -26.06 2.20 4.98
N GLN A 563 -25.27 1.18 5.30
CA GLN A 563 -25.49 -0.19 4.80
C GLN A 563 -26.89 -0.70 5.18
N GLN A 564 -27.29 -0.56 6.46
CA GLN A 564 -28.60 -1.04 6.93
C GLN A 564 -29.78 -0.42 6.15
N TYR A 565 -29.65 0.82 5.70
CA TYR A 565 -30.73 1.53 5.01
C TYR A 565 -30.64 1.54 3.49
N LEU A 566 -29.44 1.47 2.91
CA LEU A 566 -29.22 1.47 1.47
C LEU A 566 -29.19 0.05 0.91
N ASN A 567 -28.63 -0.89 1.66
CA ASN A 567 -28.56 -2.30 1.33
C ASN A 567 -28.99 -3.15 2.54
N PRO A 568 -30.29 -3.14 2.92
CA PRO A 568 -30.77 -3.89 4.09
C PRO A 568 -30.59 -5.40 3.93
N PRO A 569 -30.47 -6.15 5.04
CA PRO A 569 -30.42 -7.60 4.99
C PRO A 569 -31.67 -8.17 4.31
N ASP A 570 -31.49 -9.17 3.48
CA ASP A 570 -32.55 -9.87 2.79
C ASP A 570 -32.18 -11.35 2.65
N LYS A 571 -33.17 -12.26 2.74
CA LYS A 571 -32.95 -13.72 2.63
C LYS A 571 -32.34 -14.16 1.29
N SER A 572 -32.46 -13.35 0.26
CA SER A 572 -31.89 -13.60 -1.06
C SER A 572 -30.44 -13.17 -1.18
N LYS A 573 -29.90 -12.42 -0.23
CA LYS A 573 -28.55 -11.90 -0.24
C LYS A 573 -27.68 -12.69 0.74
N ARG A 574 -26.51 -13.06 0.28
CA ARG A 574 -25.52 -13.69 1.14
C ARG A 574 -24.72 -12.64 1.90
N GLU A 575 -24.25 -13.02 3.06
CA GLU A 575 -23.47 -12.17 3.96
C GLU A 575 -22.21 -12.91 4.39
N LYS A 576 -21.12 -12.17 4.57
CA LYS A 576 -19.86 -12.65 5.11
C LYS A 576 -19.40 -11.76 6.25
N GLU A 577 -19.29 -12.34 7.43
CA GLU A 577 -18.65 -11.67 8.58
C GLU A 577 -17.13 -11.69 8.42
N HIS A 578 -16.49 -10.56 8.62
CA HIS A 578 -15.05 -10.41 8.63
C HIS A 578 -14.63 -9.36 9.66
N GLY A 579 -14.02 -9.79 10.77
CA GLY A 579 -13.76 -8.92 11.91
C GLY A 579 -15.04 -8.29 12.47
N ASP A 580 -15.03 -6.98 12.60
CA ASP A 580 -16.20 -6.20 13.07
C ASP A 580 -17.16 -5.78 11.93
N MET A 581 -16.88 -6.19 10.69
CA MET A 581 -17.66 -5.84 9.50
C MET A 581 -18.48 -7.03 9.01
N VAL A 582 -19.62 -6.71 8.40
CA VAL A 582 -20.43 -7.67 7.65
C VAL A 582 -20.51 -7.20 6.21
N PHE A 583 -19.95 -7.96 5.29
CA PHE A 583 -20.11 -7.73 3.86
C PHE A 583 -21.37 -8.43 3.37
N ARG A 584 -22.11 -7.78 2.48
CA ARG A 584 -23.36 -8.27 1.89
C ARG A 584 -23.37 -8.07 0.38
N GLU A 585 -23.96 -8.99 -0.34
CA GLU A 585 -24.20 -8.80 -1.78
C GLU A 585 -24.95 -7.50 -2.04
N GLY A 586 -24.44 -6.68 -2.97
CA GLY A 586 -24.90 -5.34 -3.25
C GLY A 586 -24.21 -4.22 -2.45
N ASP A 587 -23.28 -4.52 -1.55
CA ASP A 587 -22.56 -3.50 -0.82
C ASP A 587 -21.57 -2.74 -1.70
N LYS A 588 -21.49 -1.43 -1.46
CA LYS A 588 -20.44 -0.57 -2.01
C LYS A 588 -19.18 -0.73 -1.17
N VAL A 589 -18.10 -1.15 -1.82
CA VAL A 589 -16.81 -1.38 -1.20
C VAL A 589 -15.69 -0.61 -1.88
N MET A 590 -14.56 -0.47 -1.19
CA MET A 590 -13.36 0.17 -1.70
C MET A 590 -12.15 -0.68 -1.36
N GLN A 591 -11.24 -0.83 -2.33
CA GLN A 591 -9.90 -1.39 -2.12
C GLN A 591 -9.08 -0.44 -1.24
N THR A 592 -8.44 -0.96 -0.21
CA THR A 592 -7.71 -0.15 0.78
C THR A 592 -6.21 -0.15 0.60
N LYS A 593 -5.69 -1.09 -0.20
CA LYS A 593 -4.26 -1.28 -0.52
C LYS A 593 -4.08 -1.49 -2.02
N ASN A 594 -2.89 -1.21 -2.53
CA ASN A 594 -2.55 -1.63 -3.88
C ASN A 594 -2.28 -3.14 -3.88
N ASN A 595 -2.99 -3.88 -4.73
CA ASN A 595 -2.72 -5.30 -4.96
C ASN A 595 -2.52 -5.54 -6.44
N TYR A 596 -1.27 -5.72 -6.84
CA TYR A 596 -0.85 -5.87 -8.24
C TYR A 596 -1.06 -7.29 -8.77
N GLN A 597 -1.32 -8.26 -7.88
CA GLN A 597 -1.48 -9.67 -8.23
C GLN A 597 -2.94 -10.09 -8.41
N LEU A 598 -3.90 -9.22 -8.04
CA LEU A 598 -5.31 -9.49 -8.24
C LEU A 598 -5.64 -9.45 -9.74
N GLU A 599 -6.10 -10.57 -10.24
CA GLU A 599 -6.60 -10.67 -11.61
C GLU A 599 -8.00 -10.08 -11.69
N TRP A 600 -8.25 -9.32 -12.76
CA TRP A 600 -9.58 -8.86 -13.09
C TRP A 600 -9.93 -9.25 -14.54
N GLU A 601 -11.22 -9.43 -14.77
CA GLU A 601 -11.76 -9.71 -16.08
C GLU A 601 -13.04 -8.91 -16.35
N ILE A 602 -13.23 -8.55 -17.61
CA ILE A 602 -14.49 -7.98 -18.10
C ILE A 602 -15.21 -9.06 -18.88
N ARG A 603 -16.43 -9.38 -18.47
CA ARG A 603 -17.25 -10.41 -19.12
C ARG A 603 -18.44 -9.80 -19.84
N THR A 604 -18.79 -10.37 -21.01
CA THR A 604 -20.07 -10.08 -21.69
C THR A 604 -21.23 -10.58 -20.85
N LYS A 605 -22.46 -10.15 -21.21
CA LYS A 605 -23.71 -10.70 -20.61
C LYS A 605 -23.86 -12.21 -20.78
N PHE A 606 -23.12 -12.82 -21.70
CA PHE A 606 -23.12 -14.28 -21.97
C PHE A 606 -21.96 -15.01 -21.26
N GLY A 607 -21.22 -14.32 -20.38
CA GLY A 607 -20.12 -14.91 -19.59
C GLY A 607 -18.79 -15.07 -20.34
N LEU A 608 -18.66 -14.57 -21.58
CA LEU A 608 -17.40 -14.58 -22.32
C LEU A 608 -16.50 -13.45 -21.86
N THR A 609 -15.24 -13.76 -21.52
CA THR A 609 -14.23 -12.76 -21.18
C THR A 609 -13.85 -11.96 -22.42
N VAL A 610 -13.99 -10.64 -22.33
CA VAL A 610 -13.67 -9.66 -23.41
C VAL A 610 -12.30 -9.07 -23.16
N ASP A 611 -11.98 -8.81 -21.89
CA ASP A 611 -10.71 -8.23 -21.47
C ASP A 611 -10.30 -8.79 -20.11
N LYS A 612 -9.02 -8.81 -19.85
CA LYS A 612 -8.44 -9.25 -18.58
C LYS A 612 -7.14 -8.51 -18.28
N GLY A 613 -6.84 -8.36 -17.03
CA GLY A 613 -5.59 -7.76 -16.61
C GLY A 613 -5.31 -8.01 -15.14
N MET A 614 -4.32 -7.33 -14.62
CA MET A 614 -3.87 -7.46 -13.23
C MET A 614 -3.83 -6.11 -12.55
N GLY A 615 -4.05 -6.13 -11.24
CA GLY A 615 -3.92 -4.99 -10.36
C GLY A 615 -5.23 -4.28 -10.04
N ILE A 616 -5.52 -4.17 -8.75
CA ILE A 616 -6.56 -3.31 -8.17
C ILE A 616 -5.88 -2.40 -7.16
N PHE A 617 -6.25 -1.12 -7.18
CA PHE A 617 -5.50 -0.10 -6.49
C PHE A 617 -6.27 0.53 -5.34
N ASN A 618 -5.53 1.06 -4.38
CA ASN A 618 -6.11 1.79 -3.25
C ASN A 618 -7.02 2.93 -3.75
N GLY A 619 -8.25 2.95 -3.27
CA GLY A 619 -9.28 3.90 -3.68
C GLY A 619 -10.20 3.41 -4.80
N ASP A 620 -9.90 2.29 -5.47
CA ASP A 620 -10.82 1.68 -6.44
C ASP A 620 -12.11 1.26 -5.72
N MET A 621 -13.26 1.66 -6.27
CA MET A 621 -14.57 1.33 -5.69
C MET A 621 -15.30 0.33 -6.56
N GLY A 622 -16.04 -0.55 -5.90
CA GLY A 622 -16.84 -1.57 -6.56
C GLY A 622 -18.08 -1.95 -5.76
N ILE A 623 -18.85 -2.86 -6.32
CA ILE A 623 -20.04 -3.43 -5.70
C ILE A 623 -19.84 -4.94 -5.57
N ILE A 624 -20.13 -5.48 -4.41
CA ILE A 624 -20.12 -6.93 -4.20
C ILE A 624 -21.27 -7.54 -5.01
N THR A 625 -20.93 -8.38 -5.97
CA THR A 625 -21.90 -9.02 -6.86
C THR A 625 -22.24 -10.45 -6.43
N GLU A 626 -21.30 -11.13 -5.77
CA GLU A 626 -21.48 -12.52 -5.35
C GLU A 626 -20.63 -12.83 -4.12
N ILE A 627 -21.18 -13.59 -3.18
CA ILE A 627 -20.47 -14.18 -2.05
C ILE A 627 -20.65 -15.69 -2.14
N ASN A 628 -19.54 -16.44 -2.22
CA ASN A 628 -19.54 -17.89 -2.38
C ASN A 628 -18.82 -18.55 -1.20
N ASP A 629 -19.62 -19.02 -0.23
CA ASP A 629 -19.08 -19.69 0.97
C ASP A 629 -18.42 -21.03 0.68
N PHE A 630 -18.79 -21.68 -0.42
CA PHE A 630 -18.20 -22.97 -0.80
C PHE A 630 -16.79 -22.80 -1.39
N ALA A 631 -16.61 -21.78 -2.21
CA ALA A 631 -15.31 -21.44 -2.78
C ALA A 631 -14.47 -20.54 -1.86
N GLU A 632 -15.05 -20.08 -0.75
CA GLU A 632 -14.46 -19.06 0.13
C GLU A 632 -14.03 -17.80 -0.64
N THR A 633 -14.90 -17.35 -1.55
CA THR A 633 -14.62 -16.20 -2.42
C THR A 633 -15.72 -15.17 -2.40
N MET A 634 -15.34 -13.93 -2.71
CA MET A 634 -16.22 -12.78 -2.88
C MET A 634 -15.90 -12.09 -4.20
N THR A 635 -16.89 -11.93 -5.06
CA THR A 635 -16.72 -11.22 -6.33
C THR A 635 -17.13 -9.76 -6.20
N VAL A 636 -16.22 -8.87 -6.55
CA VAL A 636 -16.46 -7.42 -6.59
C VAL A 636 -16.39 -6.94 -8.03
N GLU A 637 -17.40 -6.21 -8.47
CA GLU A 637 -17.42 -5.53 -9.77
C GLU A 637 -17.01 -4.07 -9.56
N PHE A 638 -15.81 -3.73 -10.00
CA PHE A 638 -15.25 -2.38 -9.99
C PHE A 638 -15.70 -1.56 -11.22
N ASP A 639 -15.31 -0.29 -11.24
CA ASP A 639 -15.54 0.58 -12.38
C ASP A 639 -15.12 -0.09 -13.70
N GLU A 640 -15.82 0.22 -14.81
CA GLU A 640 -15.64 -0.37 -16.16
C GLU A 640 -16.04 -1.84 -16.28
N GLY A 641 -16.75 -2.39 -15.29
CA GLY A 641 -17.19 -3.78 -15.29
C GLY A 641 -16.06 -4.80 -15.02
N ARG A 642 -14.93 -4.34 -14.44
CA ARG A 642 -13.85 -5.22 -14.01
C ARG A 642 -14.29 -6.06 -12.84
N LYS A 643 -14.40 -7.37 -13.02
CA LYS A 643 -14.76 -8.33 -11.98
C LYS A 643 -13.51 -8.95 -11.38
N VAL A 644 -13.46 -8.96 -10.07
CA VAL A 644 -12.35 -9.51 -9.28
C VAL A 644 -12.91 -10.50 -8.28
N GLU A 645 -12.28 -11.66 -8.19
CA GLU A 645 -12.60 -12.66 -7.20
C GLU A 645 -11.60 -12.59 -6.04
N TYR A 646 -12.07 -12.21 -4.86
CA TYR A 646 -11.29 -12.17 -3.62
C TYR A 646 -11.44 -13.47 -2.87
N SER A 647 -10.35 -14.13 -2.50
CA SER A 647 -10.41 -15.14 -1.46
C SER A 647 -10.72 -14.47 -0.11
N TYR A 648 -11.38 -15.19 0.81
CA TYR A 648 -11.71 -14.65 2.13
C TYR A 648 -10.48 -14.18 2.94
N LYS A 649 -9.29 -14.67 2.60
CA LYS A 649 -8.02 -14.22 3.20
C LYS A 649 -7.62 -12.80 2.82
N LEU A 650 -8.14 -12.30 1.69
CA LEU A 650 -7.84 -10.96 1.18
C LEU A 650 -8.89 -9.91 1.56
N LEU A 651 -9.92 -10.26 2.32
CA LEU A 651 -10.98 -9.33 2.71
C LEU A 651 -10.50 -8.18 3.59
N ASP A 652 -9.34 -8.29 4.23
CA ASP A 652 -8.67 -7.17 4.91
C ASP A 652 -8.29 -6.01 3.98
N GLU A 653 -8.30 -6.26 2.66
CA GLU A 653 -8.03 -5.24 1.65
C GLU A 653 -9.28 -4.47 1.22
N LEU A 654 -10.46 -4.88 1.68
CA LEU A 654 -11.75 -4.26 1.35
C LEU A 654 -12.35 -3.58 2.57
N GLU A 655 -12.98 -2.43 2.35
CA GLU A 655 -13.81 -1.72 3.33
C GLU A 655 -15.14 -1.29 2.69
N LEU A 656 -16.20 -1.17 3.52
CA LEU A 656 -17.45 -0.54 3.07
C LEU A 656 -17.18 0.92 2.69
N ALA A 657 -17.78 1.39 1.62
CA ALA A 657 -17.48 2.69 1.01
C ALA A 657 -18.70 3.61 0.81
N TYR A 658 -19.77 3.43 1.54
CA TYR A 658 -20.88 4.39 1.58
C TYR A 658 -20.43 5.75 2.13
N ALA A 659 -19.61 5.72 3.17
CA ALA A 659 -18.87 6.85 3.69
C ALA A 659 -17.38 6.55 3.67
N ILE A 660 -16.56 7.54 3.31
CA ILE A 660 -15.09 7.45 3.32
C ILE A 660 -14.50 8.69 3.97
N THR A 661 -13.22 8.63 4.34
CA THR A 661 -12.52 9.83 4.79
C THR A 661 -12.26 10.77 3.62
N ILE A 662 -12.18 12.07 3.91
CA ILE A 662 -11.84 13.10 2.90
C ILE A 662 -10.49 12.79 2.26
N HIS A 663 -9.50 12.27 3.02
CA HIS A 663 -8.20 11.84 2.48
C HIS A 663 -8.34 10.76 1.39
N LYS A 664 -9.21 9.78 1.60
CA LYS A 664 -9.45 8.70 0.63
C LYS A 664 -10.27 9.16 -0.60
N SER A 665 -10.84 10.35 -0.60
CA SER A 665 -11.52 10.93 -1.74
C SER A 665 -10.61 11.69 -2.70
N GLN A 666 -9.33 11.88 -2.36
CA GLN A 666 -8.38 12.55 -3.24
C GLN A 666 -8.28 11.85 -4.60
N GLY A 667 -8.11 12.61 -5.67
CA GLY A 667 -8.11 12.10 -7.05
C GLY A 667 -9.48 11.65 -7.57
N SER A 668 -10.54 11.66 -6.74
CA SER A 668 -11.90 11.27 -7.13
C SER A 668 -12.82 12.49 -7.19
N GLU A 669 -13.85 12.41 -8.03
CA GLU A 669 -14.96 13.35 -8.06
C GLU A 669 -16.28 12.59 -8.10
N TYR A 670 -17.31 13.18 -7.49
CA TYR A 670 -18.63 12.54 -7.37
C TYR A 670 -19.72 13.48 -7.86
N PRO A 671 -20.81 12.95 -8.42
CA PRO A 671 -21.97 13.77 -8.82
C PRO A 671 -22.49 14.63 -7.68
N ALA A 672 -22.62 14.07 -6.48
CA ALA A 672 -22.92 14.83 -5.27
C ALA A 672 -22.13 14.32 -4.06
N VAL A 673 -21.79 15.24 -3.18
CA VAL A 673 -21.06 14.98 -1.94
C VAL A 673 -21.86 15.46 -0.74
N VAL A 674 -21.90 14.63 0.31
CA VAL A 674 -22.49 15.00 1.60
C VAL A 674 -21.40 15.02 2.66
N ILE A 675 -21.26 16.14 3.38
CA ILE A 675 -20.22 16.34 4.39
C ILE A 675 -20.87 16.55 5.75
N PRO A 676 -20.94 15.52 6.60
CA PRO A 676 -21.37 15.68 7.99
C PRO A 676 -20.29 16.37 8.82
N LEU A 677 -20.64 17.42 9.58
CA LEU A 677 -19.70 18.23 10.35
C LEU A 677 -20.16 18.42 11.81
N LEU A 678 -19.36 17.93 12.74
CA LEU A 678 -19.39 18.29 14.16
C LEU A 678 -17.98 18.62 14.63
N SER A 679 -17.85 19.03 15.91
CA SER A 679 -16.54 19.28 16.51
C SER A 679 -15.65 18.05 16.47
N GLY A 680 -14.37 18.26 16.26
CA GLY A 680 -13.34 17.21 16.20
C GLY A 680 -11.97 17.77 16.53
N PRO A 681 -10.91 16.95 16.48
CA PRO A 681 -9.54 17.38 16.71
C PRO A 681 -9.14 18.53 15.78
N SER A 682 -8.60 19.61 16.32
CA SER A 682 -8.24 20.81 15.54
C SER A 682 -7.27 20.53 14.39
N MET A 683 -6.37 19.57 14.56
CA MET A 683 -5.42 19.14 13.52
C MET A 683 -6.10 18.55 12.26
N LEU A 684 -7.26 17.91 12.45
CA LEU A 684 -8.06 17.35 11.34
C LEU A 684 -9.08 18.36 10.82
N MET A 685 -9.58 19.26 11.66
CA MET A 685 -10.62 20.23 11.30
C MET A 685 -9.98 21.52 10.76
N ASN A 686 -9.34 21.43 9.60
CA ASN A 686 -8.59 22.53 8.99
C ASN A 686 -9.15 22.94 7.60
N ARG A 687 -8.68 24.08 7.14
CA ARG A 687 -9.08 24.71 5.89
C ARG A 687 -8.88 23.81 4.66
N ASN A 688 -7.71 23.19 4.55
CA ASN A 688 -7.37 22.36 3.39
C ASN A 688 -8.21 21.09 3.29
N LEU A 689 -8.58 20.52 4.46
CA LEU A 689 -9.48 19.38 4.50
C LEU A 689 -10.88 19.76 3.98
N LEU A 690 -11.41 20.89 4.46
CA LEU A 690 -12.71 21.40 4.02
C LEU A 690 -12.69 21.76 2.52
N TYR A 691 -11.66 22.45 2.07
CA TYR A 691 -11.43 22.77 0.66
C TYR A 691 -11.40 21.52 -0.21
N THR A 692 -10.62 20.50 0.19
CA THR A 692 -10.54 19.24 -0.54
C THR A 692 -11.90 18.56 -0.61
N ALA A 693 -12.66 18.50 0.50
CA ALA A 693 -13.97 17.86 0.53
C ALA A 693 -14.98 18.54 -0.41
N VAL A 694 -15.04 19.87 -0.38
CA VAL A 694 -15.96 20.66 -1.24
C VAL A 694 -15.64 20.47 -2.71
N THR A 695 -14.33 20.44 -3.06
CA THR A 695 -13.87 20.30 -4.45
C THR A 695 -14.06 18.89 -5.02
N ARG A 696 -14.53 17.92 -4.23
CA ARG A 696 -14.88 16.56 -4.74
C ARG A 696 -16.25 16.51 -5.40
N ALA A 697 -17.10 17.53 -5.22
CA ALA A 697 -18.43 17.56 -5.81
C ALA A 697 -18.44 18.16 -7.22
N ARG A 698 -19.12 17.48 -8.16
CA ARG A 698 -19.30 17.96 -9.54
C ARG A 698 -20.55 18.81 -9.71
N LYS A 699 -21.70 18.35 -9.18
CA LYS A 699 -23.02 18.97 -9.39
C LYS A 699 -23.63 19.51 -8.11
N CYS A 700 -23.33 18.92 -6.95
CA CYS A 700 -23.92 19.35 -5.70
C CYS A 700 -23.03 18.98 -4.50
N VAL A 701 -22.85 19.92 -3.59
CA VAL A 701 -22.31 19.66 -2.24
C VAL A 701 -23.32 20.05 -1.19
N THR A 702 -23.54 19.20 -0.21
CA THR A 702 -24.39 19.47 0.95
C THR A 702 -23.64 19.20 2.23
N LEU A 703 -23.41 20.26 3.00
CA LEU A 703 -22.84 20.14 4.34
C LEU A 703 -23.98 20.04 5.36
N VAL A 704 -23.85 19.14 6.34
CA VAL A 704 -24.86 18.91 7.38
C VAL A 704 -24.18 18.96 8.72
N GLY A 705 -24.44 20.00 9.51
CA GLY A 705 -23.80 20.09 10.81
C GLY A 705 -23.75 21.45 11.43
N ASN A 706 -22.73 21.67 12.25
CA ASN A 706 -22.53 22.87 13.02
C ASN A 706 -21.81 23.96 12.20
N ASP A 707 -22.48 25.09 11.99
CA ASP A 707 -21.95 26.24 11.26
C ASP A 707 -20.77 26.91 11.98
N ALA A 708 -20.69 26.86 13.29
CA ALA A 708 -19.53 27.34 14.03
C ALA A 708 -18.28 26.49 13.70
N THR A 709 -18.43 25.18 13.60
CA THR A 709 -17.36 24.27 13.20
C THR A 709 -16.90 24.55 11.75
N PHE A 710 -17.84 24.78 10.84
CA PHE A 710 -17.52 25.14 9.45
C PHE A 710 -16.69 26.41 9.38
N ASN A 711 -17.12 27.47 10.07
CA ASN A 711 -16.39 28.75 10.13
C ASN A 711 -15.02 28.61 10.81
N GLN A 712 -14.93 27.80 11.87
CA GLN A 712 -13.66 27.50 12.51
C GLN A 712 -12.69 26.81 11.57
N MET A 713 -13.15 25.85 10.76
CA MET A 713 -12.31 25.19 9.75
C MET A 713 -11.77 26.18 8.71
N ILE A 714 -12.59 27.12 8.25
CA ILE A 714 -12.14 28.18 7.30
C ILE A 714 -11.00 29.01 7.90
N GLN A 715 -11.07 29.33 9.19
CA GLN A 715 -10.03 30.12 9.88
C GLN A 715 -8.82 29.27 10.31
N ASN A 716 -8.98 27.95 10.41
CA ASN A 716 -7.94 27.07 10.87
C ASN A 716 -6.96 26.72 9.74
N THR A 717 -5.82 27.40 9.74
CA THR A 717 -4.69 27.14 8.81
C THR A 717 -3.68 26.13 9.36
N SER A 718 -3.95 25.55 10.55
CA SER A 718 -3.08 24.56 11.14
C SER A 718 -3.01 23.35 10.23
N GLN A 719 -1.90 23.20 9.56
CA GLN A 719 -1.53 21.96 8.86
C GLN A 719 -0.60 21.20 9.79
N GLN A 720 -0.69 19.89 9.76
CA GLN A 720 0.35 19.07 10.37
C GLN A 720 1.68 19.50 9.75
N LYS A 721 2.57 20.08 10.57
CA LYS A 721 3.87 20.49 10.11
C LYS A 721 4.59 19.26 9.55
N ARG A 722 4.95 19.31 8.29
CA ARG A 722 5.77 18.28 7.67
C ARG A 722 7.20 18.76 7.60
N TYR A 723 8.08 17.95 8.12
CA TYR A 723 9.51 18.18 8.00
C TYR A 723 9.97 17.57 6.68
N SER A 724 10.28 18.41 5.70
CA SER A 724 10.81 18.07 4.39
C SER A 724 11.96 19.00 4.05
N GLY A 725 13.05 18.47 3.54
CA GLY A 725 14.23 19.25 3.16
C GLY A 725 14.37 19.45 1.65
N LEU A 726 13.43 18.98 0.85
CA LEU A 726 13.51 19.05 -0.61
C LEU A 726 13.59 20.49 -1.13
N CYS A 727 12.81 21.42 -0.56
CA CYS A 727 12.84 22.84 -0.92
C CYS A 727 14.24 23.42 -0.79
N ASP A 728 14.91 23.21 0.35
CA ASP A 728 16.27 23.71 0.59
C ASP A 728 17.28 23.07 -0.35
N ARG A 729 17.14 21.77 -0.66
CA ARG A 729 18.03 21.08 -1.61
C ARG A 729 17.89 21.57 -3.04
N ILE A 730 16.66 21.86 -3.49
CA ILE A 730 16.45 22.47 -4.81
C ILE A 730 17.14 23.83 -4.88
N ARG A 731 17.03 24.66 -3.84
CA ARG A 731 17.75 25.95 -3.76
C ARG A 731 19.28 25.80 -3.74
N GLU A 732 19.77 24.84 -2.94
CA GLU A 732 21.21 24.53 -2.86
C GLU A 732 21.78 24.04 -4.21
N SER A 733 20.99 23.34 -5.02
CA SER A 733 21.41 22.85 -6.33
C SER A 733 21.53 23.95 -7.40
N VAL A 734 21.02 25.17 -7.14
CA VAL A 734 21.08 26.34 -8.02
C VAL A 734 22.32 27.19 -7.75
N LEU A 735 22.89 27.09 -6.55
CA LEU A 735 24.14 27.76 -6.15
C LEU A 735 25.38 26.96 -6.59
#